data_f6e71eea67deb6a7e765932473ab5036
#
_entry.id   f6e71eea67deb6a7e765932473ab5036
#
_cell.length_a   1.000
_cell.length_b   1.000
_cell.length_c   1.000
_cell.angle_alpha   90.00
_cell.angle_beta   90.00
_cell.angle_gamma   90.00
#
_symmetry.space_group_name_H-M   'P 1'
#
loop_
_entity.id
_entity.type
_entity.pdbx_description
1 polymer ?
#
loop_
_entity_poly.entity_id
_entity_poly.type
_entity_poly.pdbx_seq_one_letter_code
_entity_poly.pdbx_strand_id
1 'polypeptide(L)'
;VAADPLLVPGRTCWRVERAERVGVIVDAEDYFALAKAAMRQARRSIYLTAWDFDARIRLTPQMRHPRRPDKLGNLLNWLAATRPDLTIHVLKWDYAELFDLARWSQPLFLRGWLSHPRLQYRLDGDHPAGACHHQKMLVVDDRLAFCGGLDITANRWDTRAHRADEPLRRQPDGTPYEPFHDVMMAVDGDAARALGDLFRERWRRATGCVLSPPAMDVLGGGGGLSDGKRPRRLRLKARRAGPDSPDPWPQQLVPLLKDMPVGIARTEPGYNGRAEVREVEALYTAAIAAAERFIYMESQYFASVAVAEALKARLAEPDGPEIVVVNSARTSSWLENTVMLGARARLVKELREADRDGRFRFYIAKTGEAKTGEAKTGEAKSGSVGITIHAKVMVVDDRLLRIGSANLNNRSMGLDTECDLALEAPHGRAEGREARQAIAGVRDDLIAEHLGVAPESVTAELRRSGSLIRTVEALRRPGGRTLEPLEDADPGLLAAAVADSMLFDPERPVGAADIVWRVLPSRIPRRHHWLALAVVLAVVGAVWGLWNHTPLRDWATLDAVLGAFERLRESALGPLWLILLYVAGGFVLFPVLLLIAATAIALGPWMGFPTALAGVLASAAALFWVGRLTGQRPIERYGGAVVRRASAALGERGVLAMAALRVVPVAPFTVVNLVAGASRIRFPDYLFGTILGMAPGILVFNLLGHQLERVLTEPTTTDMVLLGLAAVTALGLGWAGNRLVRALGARRPTTGLTTGPATGETAKGDQQR
;
A
#
# COMPACT_ATOMS: atom_id res chain seq x y z
N VAL A 1 21.92 14.27 32.45
CA VAL A 1 20.47 14.47 32.35
C VAL A 1 19.90 13.21 31.71
N ALA A 2 18.94 12.53 32.38
CA ALA A 2 18.28 11.37 31.76
C ALA A 2 17.51 11.89 30.52
N ALA A 3 17.72 11.26 29.37
CA ALA A 3 16.97 11.63 28.18
C ALA A 3 15.48 11.28 28.38
N ASP A 4 14.58 12.12 27.85
CA ASP A 4 13.14 11.91 27.96
C ASP A 4 12.73 10.58 27.29
N PRO A 5 11.72 9.87 27.85
CA PRO A 5 11.23 8.63 27.26
C PRO A 5 10.58 8.92 25.89
N LEU A 6 10.87 8.05 24.92
CA LEU A 6 10.28 8.14 23.59
C LEU A 6 8.87 7.52 23.53
N LEU A 7 8.61 6.51 24.38
CA LEU A 7 7.32 5.83 24.44
C LEU A 7 6.39 6.52 25.45
N VAL A 8 5.60 7.48 24.96
CA VAL A 8 4.69 8.30 25.79
C VAL A 8 3.24 7.98 25.43
N PRO A 9 2.47 7.29 26.32
CA PRO A 9 1.06 6.98 26.06
C PRO A 9 0.21 8.22 25.77
N GLY A 10 -0.62 8.12 24.74
CA GLY A 10 -1.47 9.24 24.28
C GLY A 10 -0.75 10.27 23.40
N ARG A 11 0.55 10.08 23.12
CA ARG A 11 1.33 10.95 22.25
C ARG A 11 2.05 10.15 21.15
N THR A 12 3.04 9.33 21.52
CA THR A 12 3.85 8.53 20.60
C THR A 12 3.42 7.07 20.56
N CYS A 13 2.55 6.65 21.44
CA CYS A 13 1.93 5.33 21.44
C CYS A 13 0.57 5.37 22.14
N TRP A 14 -0.27 4.41 21.88
CA TRP A 14 -1.55 4.19 22.56
C TRP A 14 -1.38 3.75 23.99
N ARG A 15 -0.53 2.71 24.16
CA ARG A 15 -0.24 2.08 25.46
C ARG A 15 1.23 1.67 25.49
N VAL A 16 1.76 1.56 26.68
CA VAL A 16 3.00 0.83 26.98
C VAL A 16 2.61 -0.34 27.87
N GLU A 17 2.73 -1.54 27.36
CA GLU A 17 2.32 -2.78 28.04
C GLU A 17 3.51 -3.71 28.21
N ARG A 18 3.48 -4.52 29.27
CA ARG A 18 4.58 -5.45 29.54
C ARG A 18 4.43 -6.71 28.70
N ALA A 19 5.51 -7.10 28.02
CA ALA A 19 5.70 -8.42 27.44
C ALA A 19 6.64 -9.24 28.32
N GLU A 20 6.25 -10.46 28.66
CA GLU A 20 7.13 -11.40 29.37
C GLU A 20 8.28 -11.85 28.42
N ARG A 21 7.97 -11.97 27.12
CA ARG A 21 8.91 -12.31 26.03
C ARG A 21 8.64 -11.45 24.81
N VAL A 22 9.72 -11.00 24.18
CA VAL A 22 9.67 -10.35 22.88
C VAL A 22 10.57 -11.12 21.92
N GLY A 23 10.10 -11.40 20.71
CA GLY A 23 10.86 -12.03 19.64
C GLY A 23 10.81 -11.21 18.37
N VAL A 24 11.89 -11.16 17.61
CA VAL A 24 11.93 -10.62 16.26
C VAL A 24 12.04 -11.78 15.27
N ILE A 25 11.26 -11.72 14.20
CA ILE A 25 11.15 -12.79 13.20
C ILE A 25 11.40 -12.14 11.86
N VAL A 26 12.41 -12.61 11.17
CA VAL A 26 12.80 -12.11 9.86
C VAL A 26 12.33 -13.12 8.82
N ASP A 27 11.65 -12.62 7.81
CA ASP A 27 11.10 -13.34 6.66
C ASP A 27 9.97 -14.34 6.94
N ALA A 28 9.25 -14.63 5.86
CA ALA A 28 8.01 -15.37 5.97
C ALA A 28 8.23 -16.89 6.12
N GLU A 29 9.39 -17.46 5.79
CA GLU A 29 9.69 -18.86 6.10
C GLU A 29 9.53 -19.12 7.58
N ASP A 30 10.20 -18.31 8.41
CA ASP A 30 10.16 -18.43 9.86
C ASP A 30 8.80 -17.98 10.41
N TYR A 31 8.30 -16.80 9.95
CA TYR A 31 7.02 -16.30 10.44
C TYR A 31 5.86 -17.28 10.20
N PHE A 32 5.73 -17.83 9.00
CA PHE A 32 4.62 -18.73 8.69
C PHE A 32 4.72 -20.04 9.45
N ALA A 33 5.93 -20.56 9.67
CA ALA A 33 6.16 -21.75 10.49
C ALA A 33 5.78 -21.51 11.95
N LEU A 34 6.21 -20.37 12.53
CA LEU A 34 5.91 -19.97 13.91
C LEU A 34 4.43 -19.65 14.12
N ALA A 35 3.81 -18.92 13.18
CA ALA A 35 2.37 -18.64 13.19
C ALA A 35 1.54 -19.94 13.14
N LYS A 36 1.93 -20.89 12.26
CA LYS A 36 1.31 -22.22 12.21
C LYS A 36 1.45 -22.97 13.53
N ALA A 37 2.62 -22.94 14.15
CA ALA A 37 2.88 -23.57 15.44
C ALA A 37 2.00 -22.95 16.54
N ALA A 38 1.93 -21.61 16.61
CA ALA A 38 1.10 -20.87 17.56
C ALA A 38 -0.40 -21.15 17.38
N MET A 39 -0.91 -21.05 16.15
CA MET A 39 -2.32 -21.37 15.84
C MET A 39 -2.67 -22.81 16.24
N ARG A 40 -1.74 -23.76 16.10
CA ARG A 40 -1.92 -25.15 16.52
C ARG A 40 -1.92 -25.33 18.03
N GLN A 41 -1.51 -24.36 18.80
CA GLN A 41 -1.58 -24.38 20.28
C GLN A 41 -2.80 -23.64 20.82
N ALA A 42 -3.48 -22.84 19.98
CA ALA A 42 -4.66 -22.05 20.35
C ALA A 42 -5.74 -22.92 21.01
N ARG A 43 -6.36 -22.43 22.07
CA ARG A 43 -7.42 -23.12 22.84
C ARG A 43 -8.77 -22.39 22.79
N ARG A 44 -8.75 -21.05 22.79
CA ARG A 44 -9.94 -20.20 22.94
C ARG A 44 -10.20 -19.32 21.75
N SER A 45 -9.16 -18.63 21.25
CA SER A 45 -9.34 -17.67 20.18
C SER A 45 -8.13 -17.58 19.23
N ILE A 46 -8.42 -17.38 17.96
CA ILE A 46 -7.47 -16.90 16.96
C ILE A 46 -8.09 -15.67 16.33
N TYR A 47 -7.40 -14.52 16.44
CA TYR A 47 -7.77 -13.28 15.79
C TYR A 47 -6.72 -12.94 14.73
N LEU A 48 -7.16 -12.69 13.51
CA LEU A 48 -6.29 -12.36 12.39
C LEU A 48 -6.82 -11.12 11.69
N THR A 49 -6.00 -10.05 11.64
CA THR A 49 -6.24 -8.88 10.79
C THR A 49 -5.29 -8.92 9.61
N ALA A 50 -5.77 -8.54 8.44
CA ALA A 50 -4.97 -8.51 7.23
C ALA A 50 -5.43 -7.40 6.26
N TRP A 51 -4.48 -6.83 5.53
CA TRP A 51 -4.74 -6.09 4.31
C TRP A 51 -5.15 -7.07 3.20
N ASP A 52 -4.44 -8.20 3.09
CA ASP A 52 -4.72 -9.28 2.15
C ASP A 52 -4.62 -10.66 2.84
N PHE A 53 -5.42 -11.62 2.37
CA PHE A 53 -5.52 -12.96 2.93
C PHE A 53 -5.73 -13.99 1.82
N ASP A 54 -4.93 -15.05 1.79
CA ASP A 54 -5.12 -16.15 0.83
C ASP A 54 -5.15 -17.51 1.52
N ALA A 55 -6.33 -18.14 1.53
CA ALA A 55 -6.57 -19.44 2.15
C ALA A 55 -5.79 -20.60 1.48
N ARG A 56 -5.29 -20.42 0.26
CA ARG A 56 -4.65 -21.45 -0.56
C ARG A 56 -3.17 -21.62 -0.29
N ILE A 57 -2.51 -20.62 0.33
CA ILE A 57 -1.05 -20.64 0.56
C ILE A 57 -0.64 -21.79 1.47
N ARG A 58 0.55 -22.30 1.25
CA ARG A 58 1.22 -23.23 2.16
C ARG A 58 2.04 -22.44 3.17
N LEU A 59 1.89 -22.80 4.45
CA LEU A 59 2.63 -22.13 5.52
C LEU A 59 4.06 -22.67 5.68
N THR A 60 4.27 -23.95 5.37
CA THR A 60 5.59 -24.60 5.47
C THR A 60 5.84 -25.45 4.21
N PRO A 61 6.07 -24.81 3.04
CA PRO A 61 6.25 -25.55 1.78
C PRO A 61 7.44 -26.48 1.79
N GLN A 62 8.48 -26.19 2.61
CA GLN A 62 9.65 -27.04 2.83
C GLN A 62 9.34 -28.32 3.61
N MET A 63 8.26 -28.34 4.42
CA MET A 63 7.90 -29.48 5.29
C MET A 63 6.57 -30.10 4.84
N ARG A 64 6.60 -31.14 4.02
CA ARG A 64 5.39 -31.89 3.66
C ARG A 64 5.08 -32.95 4.71
N HIS A 65 4.05 -32.73 5.51
CA HIS A 65 3.54 -33.74 6.44
C HIS A 65 2.22 -34.34 5.90
N PRO A 66 2.16 -35.64 5.57
CA PRO A 66 1.01 -36.24 4.85
C PRO A 66 -0.31 -36.22 5.63
N ARG A 67 -0.25 -36.13 6.96
CA ARG A 67 -1.44 -36.20 7.84
C ARG A 67 -1.86 -34.89 8.49
N ARG A 68 -1.18 -33.77 8.21
CA ARG A 68 -1.47 -32.48 8.88
C ARG A 68 -1.68 -31.38 7.83
N PRO A 69 -2.75 -30.57 7.95
CA PRO A 69 -3.01 -29.52 6.99
C PRO A 69 -1.90 -28.45 7.02
N ASP A 70 -1.44 -28.09 5.84
CA ASP A 70 -0.41 -27.09 5.62
C ASP A 70 -0.95 -25.83 4.90
N LYS A 71 -1.99 -25.99 4.08
CA LYS A 71 -2.68 -24.83 3.50
C LYS A 71 -3.42 -24.09 4.60
N LEU A 72 -3.29 -22.76 4.63
CA LEU A 72 -3.88 -21.90 5.67
C LEU A 72 -5.38 -22.18 5.88
N GLY A 73 -6.16 -22.19 4.79
CA GLY A 73 -7.59 -22.47 4.88
C GLY A 73 -7.93 -23.83 5.46
N ASN A 74 -7.18 -24.85 5.06
CA ASN A 74 -7.38 -26.21 5.58
C ASN A 74 -6.97 -26.29 7.06
N LEU A 75 -5.92 -25.58 7.48
CA LEU A 75 -5.50 -25.52 8.87
C LEU A 75 -6.58 -24.90 9.76
N LEU A 76 -7.11 -23.74 9.36
CA LEU A 76 -8.15 -23.04 10.13
C LEU A 76 -9.45 -23.86 10.23
N ASN A 77 -9.87 -24.49 9.13
CA ASN A 77 -11.02 -25.41 9.14
C ASN A 77 -10.79 -26.62 10.04
N TRP A 78 -9.61 -27.23 9.96
CA TRP A 78 -9.27 -28.37 10.82
C TRP A 78 -9.26 -27.99 12.30
N LEU A 79 -8.71 -26.82 12.65
CA LEU A 79 -8.71 -26.31 14.03
C LEU A 79 -10.12 -26.07 14.53
N ALA A 80 -10.97 -25.40 13.74
CA ALA A 80 -12.37 -25.16 14.08
C ALA A 80 -13.17 -26.47 14.23
N ALA A 81 -12.91 -27.49 13.41
CA ALA A 81 -13.59 -28.79 13.47
C ALA A 81 -13.17 -29.63 14.68
N THR A 82 -11.87 -29.57 15.05
CA THR A 82 -11.30 -30.47 16.09
C THR A 82 -11.29 -29.85 17.49
N ARG A 83 -11.56 -28.54 17.63
CA ARG A 83 -11.52 -27.81 18.90
C ARG A 83 -12.85 -27.08 19.15
N PRO A 84 -13.77 -27.66 19.94
CA PRO A 84 -15.10 -27.10 20.14
C PRO A 84 -15.10 -25.74 20.86
N ASP A 85 -14.10 -25.46 21.70
CA ASP A 85 -13.98 -24.21 22.46
C ASP A 85 -13.21 -23.12 21.71
N LEU A 86 -12.63 -23.42 20.55
CA LEU A 86 -11.87 -22.47 19.75
C LEU A 86 -12.78 -21.68 18.82
N THR A 87 -12.67 -20.36 18.88
CA THR A 87 -13.28 -19.43 17.89
C THR A 87 -12.19 -18.77 17.06
N ILE A 88 -12.42 -18.64 15.76
CA ILE A 88 -11.47 -18.06 14.81
C ILE A 88 -12.17 -16.90 14.11
N HIS A 89 -11.56 -15.72 14.17
CA HIS A 89 -12.07 -14.51 13.52
C HIS A 89 -11.02 -13.92 12.60
N VAL A 90 -11.37 -13.78 11.33
CA VAL A 90 -10.52 -13.18 10.29
C VAL A 90 -11.19 -11.90 9.82
N LEU A 91 -10.48 -10.80 9.92
CA LEU A 91 -10.92 -9.47 9.51
C LEU A 91 -10.00 -8.95 8.41
N LYS A 92 -10.54 -8.77 7.20
CA LYS A 92 -9.81 -8.33 6.01
C LYS A 92 -10.36 -7.01 5.51
N TRP A 93 -9.50 -6.16 4.95
CA TRP A 93 -9.90 -4.94 4.27
C TRP A 93 -10.82 -5.25 3.07
N ASP A 94 -11.91 -4.51 2.91
CA ASP A 94 -12.99 -4.80 1.95
C ASP A 94 -12.60 -4.53 0.49
N TYR A 95 -11.85 -3.46 0.19
CA TYR A 95 -11.43 -3.14 -1.18
C TYR A 95 -10.44 -4.15 -1.79
N ALA A 96 -9.79 -4.96 -0.97
CA ALA A 96 -8.95 -6.04 -1.48
C ALA A 96 -9.72 -7.09 -2.29
N GLU A 97 -11.05 -7.15 -2.18
CA GLU A 97 -11.89 -8.02 -3.03
C GLU A 97 -11.86 -7.64 -4.52
N LEU A 98 -11.70 -6.36 -4.86
CA LEU A 98 -11.53 -5.94 -6.25
C LEU A 98 -10.28 -6.56 -6.89
N PHE A 99 -9.23 -6.79 -6.08
CA PHE A 99 -8.03 -7.51 -6.50
C PHE A 99 -8.22 -9.04 -6.46
N ASP A 100 -9.13 -9.55 -5.62
CA ASP A 100 -9.46 -10.97 -5.50
C ASP A 100 -10.31 -11.49 -6.66
N LEU A 101 -10.97 -10.65 -7.42
CA LEU A 101 -11.61 -11.02 -8.70
C LEU A 101 -10.61 -11.71 -9.66
N ALA A 102 -9.33 -11.35 -9.59
CA ALA A 102 -8.27 -12.05 -10.30
C ALA A 102 -7.93 -13.44 -9.72
N ARG A 103 -8.44 -13.78 -8.53
CA ARG A 103 -8.19 -15.02 -7.78
C ARG A 103 -9.44 -15.89 -7.69
N TRP A 104 -10.07 -16.20 -8.79
CA TRP A 104 -11.38 -16.88 -8.97
C TRP A 104 -11.70 -18.02 -8.02
N SER A 105 -10.69 -18.75 -7.51
CA SER A 105 -10.91 -19.90 -6.63
C SER A 105 -11.08 -19.55 -5.14
N GLN A 106 -10.76 -18.33 -4.70
CA GLN A 106 -10.78 -17.94 -3.30
C GLN A 106 -12.21 -17.88 -2.70
N PRO A 107 -13.23 -17.32 -3.39
CA PRO A 107 -14.60 -17.30 -2.89
C PRO A 107 -15.19 -18.68 -2.61
N LEU A 108 -14.79 -19.70 -3.39
CA LEU A 108 -15.25 -21.09 -3.20
C LEU A 108 -14.72 -21.67 -1.88
N PHE A 109 -13.47 -21.38 -1.51
CA PHE A 109 -12.88 -21.80 -0.24
C PHE A 109 -13.51 -21.09 0.96
N LEU A 110 -13.90 -19.82 0.79
CA LEU A 110 -14.44 -18.99 1.85
C LEU A 110 -15.95 -19.19 2.07
N ARG A 111 -16.66 -19.76 1.08
CA ARG A 111 -18.13 -19.88 1.12
C ARG A 111 -18.62 -20.59 2.38
N GLY A 112 -17.96 -21.65 2.84
CA GLY A 112 -18.29 -22.36 4.06
C GLY A 112 -17.98 -21.56 5.35
N TRP A 113 -17.04 -20.60 5.27
CA TRP A 113 -16.62 -19.83 6.44
C TRP A 113 -17.56 -18.68 6.77
N LEU A 114 -18.25 -18.14 5.77
CA LEU A 114 -19.18 -17.03 5.95
C LEU A 114 -20.33 -17.39 6.91
N SER A 115 -20.68 -18.68 6.98
CA SER A 115 -21.77 -19.20 7.83
C SER A 115 -21.28 -20.08 8.99
N HIS A 116 -19.96 -20.32 9.15
CA HIS A 116 -19.46 -21.19 10.21
C HIS A 116 -19.48 -20.49 11.57
N PRO A 117 -20.11 -21.06 12.60
CA PRO A 117 -20.32 -20.36 13.88
C PRO A 117 -19.01 -20.06 14.63
N ARG A 118 -17.97 -20.86 14.44
CA ARG A 118 -16.68 -20.73 15.14
C ARG A 118 -15.51 -20.26 14.26
N LEU A 119 -15.69 -20.21 12.93
CA LEU A 119 -14.73 -19.67 11.99
C LEU A 119 -15.43 -18.60 11.17
N GLN A 120 -15.21 -17.36 11.53
CA GLN A 120 -15.86 -16.21 10.91
C GLN A 120 -14.85 -15.38 10.13
N TYR A 121 -15.15 -15.18 8.85
CA TYR A 121 -14.44 -14.26 7.97
C TYR A 121 -15.34 -13.06 7.70
N ARG A 122 -14.81 -11.84 7.89
CA ARG A 122 -15.54 -10.59 7.68
C ARG A 122 -14.66 -9.59 6.97
N LEU A 123 -15.30 -8.75 6.18
CA LEU A 123 -14.68 -7.59 5.55
C LEU A 123 -14.82 -6.38 6.47
N ASP A 124 -13.79 -5.56 6.51
CA ASP A 124 -13.75 -4.33 7.31
C ASP A 124 -13.84 -3.12 6.38
N GLY A 125 -15.03 -2.53 6.31
CA GLY A 125 -15.33 -1.30 5.57
C GLY A 125 -15.47 -0.06 6.49
N ASP A 126 -15.06 -0.14 7.77
CA ASP A 126 -15.15 1.00 8.69
C ASP A 126 -13.97 1.97 8.52
N HIS A 127 -13.83 2.50 7.30
CA HIS A 127 -12.80 3.47 6.93
C HIS A 127 -13.34 4.50 5.94
N PRO A 128 -12.76 5.71 5.87
CA PRO A 128 -13.13 6.69 4.86
C PRO A 128 -12.74 6.22 3.45
N ALA A 129 -13.41 6.77 2.44
CA ALA A 129 -13.10 6.48 1.04
C ALA A 129 -11.62 6.73 0.72
N GLY A 130 -10.98 5.78 0.05
CA GLY A 130 -9.58 5.84 -0.31
C GLY A 130 -8.59 5.45 0.79
N ALA A 131 -9.03 5.21 2.03
CA ALA A 131 -8.20 4.63 3.09
C ALA A 131 -8.16 3.10 3.02
N CYS A 132 -7.17 2.50 3.64
CA CYS A 132 -7.12 1.06 3.81
C CYS A 132 -6.88 0.63 5.26
N HIS A 133 -7.30 -0.59 5.57
CA HIS A 133 -6.90 -1.26 6.79
C HIS A 133 -5.58 -1.99 6.56
N HIS A 134 -4.48 -1.43 7.08
CA HIS A 134 -3.13 -1.94 6.80
C HIS A 134 -2.47 -2.66 7.99
N GLN A 135 -3.13 -2.72 9.14
CA GLN A 135 -2.66 -3.50 10.29
C GLN A 135 -2.57 -5.00 9.98
N LYS A 136 -1.46 -5.62 10.36
CA LYS A 136 -1.22 -7.06 10.19
C LYS A 136 -0.92 -7.67 11.55
N MET A 137 -1.89 -8.36 12.10
CA MET A 137 -1.79 -8.96 13.44
C MET A 137 -2.36 -10.38 13.44
N LEU A 138 -1.69 -11.25 14.18
CA LEU A 138 -2.21 -12.56 14.59
C LEU A 138 -2.16 -12.63 16.11
N VAL A 139 -3.32 -12.79 16.77
CA VAL A 139 -3.42 -12.92 18.23
C VAL A 139 -3.99 -14.29 18.58
N VAL A 140 -3.31 -15.00 19.48
CA VAL A 140 -3.67 -16.33 19.93
C VAL A 140 -3.98 -16.29 21.42
N ASP A 141 -5.23 -16.58 21.78
CA ASP A 141 -5.73 -16.69 23.17
C ASP A 141 -5.48 -15.44 24.05
N ASP A 142 -5.26 -14.26 23.46
CA ASP A 142 -4.77 -13.04 24.16
C ASP A 142 -3.45 -13.25 24.94
N ARG A 143 -2.69 -14.29 24.61
CA ARG A 143 -1.47 -14.70 25.31
C ARG A 143 -0.22 -14.57 24.46
N LEU A 144 -0.37 -14.64 23.13
CA LEU A 144 0.69 -14.44 22.14
C LEU A 144 0.13 -13.61 21.00
N ALA A 145 0.88 -12.63 20.55
CA ALA A 145 0.56 -11.85 19.38
C ALA A 145 1.78 -11.64 18.48
N PHE A 146 1.53 -11.59 17.18
CA PHE A 146 2.48 -11.19 16.14
C PHE A 146 1.95 -9.91 15.49
N CYS A 147 2.83 -8.93 15.30
CA CYS A 147 2.54 -7.68 14.63
C CYS A 147 3.75 -7.24 13.79
N GLY A 148 3.51 -6.75 12.57
CA GLY A 148 4.59 -6.33 11.67
C GLY A 148 4.12 -6.12 10.23
N GLY A 149 5.00 -6.34 9.26
CA GLY A 149 4.73 -6.08 7.85
C GLY A 149 4.04 -7.22 7.09
N LEU A 150 4.11 -8.47 7.57
CA LEU A 150 3.68 -9.67 6.84
C LEU A 150 2.18 -9.97 7.00
N ASP A 151 1.45 -9.90 5.88
CA ASP A 151 0.18 -10.60 5.73
C ASP A 151 0.40 -12.10 5.49
N ILE A 152 -0.51 -12.96 5.98
CA ILE A 152 -0.50 -14.39 5.65
C ILE A 152 -1.22 -14.59 4.31
N THR A 153 -0.53 -14.25 3.22
CA THR A 153 -1.07 -14.27 1.86
C THR A 153 -0.04 -14.73 0.82
N ALA A 154 -0.43 -14.78 -0.46
CA ALA A 154 0.46 -15.11 -1.58
C ALA A 154 1.57 -14.06 -1.76
N ASN A 155 2.67 -14.46 -2.41
CA ASN A 155 3.83 -13.60 -2.73
C ASN A 155 4.52 -12.99 -1.50
N ARG A 156 4.55 -13.72 -0.38
CA ARG A 156 5.23 -13.27 0.85
C ARG A 156 6.30 -14.25 1.34
N TRP A 157 6.11 -15.55 1.09
CA TRP A 157 7.03 -16.57 1.56
C TRP A 157 8.38 -16.45 0.87
N ASP A 158 9.43 -16.28 1.62
CA ASP A 158 10.82 -16.37 1.17
C ASP A 158 11.70 -16.79 2.34
N THR A 159 12.93 -17.16 2.04
CA THR A 159 13.97 -17.53 2.99
C THR A 159 14.95 -16.39 3.17
N ARG A 160 15.67 -16.34 4.29
CA ARG A 160 16.72 -15.36 4.54
C ARG A 160 17.86 -15.35 3.51
N ALA A 161 17.95 -16.39 2.67
CA ALA A 161 18.94 -16.46 1.60
C ALA A 161 18.55 -15.59 0.40
N HIS A 162 17.30 -15.25 0.20
CA HIS A 162 16.75 -14.46 -0.91
C HIS A 162 17.30 -14.90 -2.28
N ARG A 163 17.43 -16.21 -2.49
CA ARG A 163 17.99 -16.72 -3.75
C ARG A 163 17.14 -16.27 -4.93
N ALA A 164 17.76 -15.83 -6.01
CA ALA A 164 17.04 -15.44 -7.22
C ALA A 164 16.16 -16.59 -7.77
N ASP A 165 16.64 -17.81 -7.65
CA ASP A 165 16.08 -19.06 -8.20
C ASP A 165 15.45 -19.97 -7.13
N GLU A 166 14.84 -19.43 -6.04
CA GLU A 166 14.25 -20.23 -4.96
C GLU A 166 13.06 -21.08 -5.48
N PRO A 167 13.19 -22.42 -5.52
CA PRO A 167 12.19 -23.29 -6.14
C PRO A 167 10.87 -23.38 -5.37
N LEU A 168 10.88 -23.09 -4.06
CA LEU A 168 9.71 -23.12 -3.21
C LEU A 168 8.94 -21.78 -3.20
N ARG A 169 9.55 -20.72 -3.72
CA ARG A 169 8.93 -19.39 -3.80
C ARG A 169 7.96 -19.30 -4.97
N ARG A 170 6.76 -19.86 -4.74
CA ARG A 170 5.70 -19.98 -5.77
C ARG A 170 4.34 -19.57 -5.23
N GLN A 171 3.54 -18.96 -6.10
CA GLN A 171 2.13 -18.70 -5.85
C GLN A 171 1.34 -20.02 -5.73
N PRO A 172 0.08 -19.96 -5.23
CA PRO A 172 -0.77 -21.15 -5.16
C PRO A 172 -1.03 -21.86 -6.50
N ASP A 173 -0.91 -21.15 -7.62
CA ASP A 173 -1.01 -21.67 -8.99
C ASP A 173 0.31 -22.22 -9.55
N GLY A 174 1.39 -22.11 -8.79
CA GLY A 174 2.72 -22.58 -9.18
C GLY A 174 3.60 -21.53 -9.85
N THR A 175 3.10 -20.31 -10.11
CA THR A 175 3.87 -19.22 -10.71
C THR A 175 4.97 -18.74 -9.75
N PRO A 176 6.24 -18.62 -10.17
CA PRO A 176 7.30 -18.04 -9.35
C PRO A 176 7.12 -16.51 -9.18
N TYR A 177 7.67 -15.97 -8.11
CA TYR A 177 7.70 -14.52 -7.86
C TYR A 177 9.06 -14.07 -7.33
N GLU A 178 9.28 -12.75 -7.28
CA GLU A 178 10.55 -12.13 -6.90
C GLU A 178 10.87 -12.31 -5.40
N PRO A 179 12.15 -12.22 -5.00
CA PRO A 179 12.58 -12.25 -3.61
C PRO A 179 11.85 -11.23 -2.75
N PHE A 180 11.53 -11.60 -1.52
CA PHE A 180 10.69 -10.82 -0.63
C PHE A 180 11.21 -10.83 0.80
N HIS A 181 11.45 -9.63 1.36
CA HIS A 181 11.95 -9.44 2.71
C HIS A 181 10.96 -8.67 3.58
N ASP A 182 10.71 -9.15 4.80
CA ASP A 182 9.84 -8.49 5.77
C ASP A 182 10.12 -8.94 7.21
N VAL A 183 9.66 -8.17 8.19
CA VAL A 183 9.94 -8.40 9.61
C VAL A 183 8.67 -8.35 10.45
N MET A 184 8.58 -9.27 11.43
CA MET A 184 7.52 -9.33 12.43
C MET A 184 8.08 -9.26 13.84
N MET A 185 7.29 -8.73 14.77
CA MET A 185 7.56 -8.83 16.21
C MET A 185 6.54 -9.73 16.89
N ALA A 186 7.00 -10.66 17.72
CA ALA A 186 6.16 -11.48 18.59
C ALA A 186 6.22 -10.96 20.02
N VAL A 187 5.07 -10.88 20.68
CA VAL A 187 4.95 -10.44 22.08
C VAL A 187 3.93 -11.30 22.82
N ASP A 188 4.12 -11.49 24.10
CA ASP A 188 3.15 -12.16 24.97
C ASP A 188 2.69 -11.24 26.13
N GLY A 189 2.06 -11.80 27.13
CA GLY A 189 1.64 -11.07 28.33
C GLY A 189 0.60 -9.99 28.09
N ASP A 190 0.76 -8.84 28.74
CA ASP A 190 -0.18 -7.72 28.64
C ASP A 190 -0.15 -7.06 27.26
N ALA A 191 0.99 -7.08 26.58
CA ALA A 191 1.12 -6.58 25.22
C ALA A 191 0.26 -7.38 24.23
N ALA A 192 0.25 -8.70 24.33
CA ALA A 192 -0.61 -9.55 23.50
C ALA A 192 -2.11 -9.31 23.77
N ARG A 193 -2.49 -9.12 25.06
CA ARG A 193 -3.87 -8.74 25.42
C ARG A 193 -4.30 -7.42 24.83
N ALA A 194 -3.43 -6.41 24.84
CA ALA A 194 -3.73 -5.10 24.25
C ALA A 194 -3.97 -5.20 22.73
N LEU A 195 -3.19 -6.04 22.03
CA LEU A 195 -3.43 -6.31 20.60
C LEU A 195 -4.76 -7.06 20.37
N GLY A 196 -5.14 -7.97 21.29
CA GLY A 196 -6.48 -8.58 21.31
C GLY A 196 -7.60 -7.57 21.52
N ASP A 197 -7.41 -6.57 22.41
CA ASP A 197 -8.36 -5.45 22.61
C ASP A 197 -8.52 -4.65 21.31
N LEU A 198 -7.41 -4.35 20.63
CA LEU A 198 -7.41 -3.63 19.37
C LEU A 198 -8.17 -4.39 18.27
N PHE A 199 -7.97 -5.72 18.17
CA PHE A 199 -8.74 -6.57 17.27
C PHE A 199 -10.23 -6.52 17.56
N ARG A 200 -10.63 -6.73 18.83
CA ARG A 200 -12.04 -6.75 19.26
C ARG A 200 -12.74 -5.43 18.98
N GLU A 201 -12.07 -4.31 19.19
CA GLU A 201 -12.63 -3.00 18.88
C GLU A 201 -12.85 -2.82 17.37
N ARG A 202 -11.87 -3.22 16.52
CA ARG A 202 -12.06 -3.21 15.06
C ARG A 202 -13.18 -4.13 14.62
N TRP A 203 -13.25 -5.36 15.18
CA TRP A 203 -14.32 -6.29 14.89
C TRP A 203 -15.70 -5.72 15.21
N ARG A 204 -15.82 -5.08 16.39
CA ARG A 204 -17.06 -4.41 16.80
C ARG A 204 -17.47 -3.29 15.82
N ARG A 205 -16.51 -2.52 15.37
CA ARG A 205 -16.76 -1.44 14.38
C ARG A 205 -17.22 -2.00 13.03
N ALA A 206 -16.53 -3.01 12.53
CA ALA A 206 -16.81 -3.60 11.23
C ALA A 206 -18.13 -4.39 11.18
N THR A 207 -18.53 -5.03 12.29
CA THR A 207 -19.63 -6.01 12.30
C THR A 207 -20.80 -5.64 13.21
N GLY A 208 -20.63 -4.68 14.11
CA GLY A 208 -21.59 -4.39 15.19
C GLY A 208 -21.58 -5.41 16.34
N CYS A 209 -20.85 -6.53 16.21
CA CYS A 209 -20.79 -7.58 17.21
C CYS A 209 -19.65 -7.37 18.23
N VAL A 210 -19.95 -7.51 19.51
CA VAL A 210 -18.95 -7.43 20.58
C VAL A 210 -18.40 -8.82 20.85
N LEU A 211 -17.07 -8.97 20.74
CA LEU A 211 -16.36 -10.19 21.15
C LEU A 211 -15.91 -10.05 22.61
N SER A 212 -16.24 -11.04 23.44
CA SER A 212 -15.70 -11.12 24.79
C SER A 212 -14.22 -11.53 24.76
N PRO A 213 -13.37 -11.01 25.66
CA PRO A 213 -12.04 -11.56 25.86
C PRO A 213 -12.11 -13.07 26.13
N PRO A 214 -11.14 -13.86 25.66
CA PRO A 214 -11.10 -15.30 25.97
C PRO A 214 -11.11 -15.49 27.49
N ALA A 215 -12.01 -16.33 27.97
CA ALA A 215 -12.10 -16.64 29.41
C ALA A 215 -10.76 -17.23 29.88
N MET A 216 -10.07 -16.53 30.77
CA MET A 216 -8.93 -17.10 31.47
C MET A 216 -9.48 -18.12 32.47
N ASP A 217 -8.96 -19.36 32.47
CA ASP A 217 -9.34 -20.39 33.42
C ASP A 217 -9.01 -19.90 34.85
N VAL A 218 -10.03 -19.37 35.52
CA VAL A 218 -9.97 -19.12 36.95
C VAL A 218 -10.21 -20.48 37.62
N LEU A 219 -9.14 -21.21 37.86
CA LEU A 219 -9.24 -22.42 38.70
C LEU A 219 -9.60 -22.01 40.12
N GLY A 220 -10.78 -22.43 40.54
CA GLY A 220 -11.13 -22.72 41.92
C GLY A 220 -11.59 -21.53 42.76
N GLY A 221 -12.87 -21.48 43.03
CA GLY A 221 -13.47 -20.70 44.10
C GLY A 221 -14.97 -20.55 43.89
N GLY A 222 -15.72 -21.63 44.15
CA GLY A 222 -17.17 -21.54 44.30
C GLY A 222 -17.55 -20.59 45.44
N GLY A 223 -18.50 -19.72 45.22
CA GLY A 223 -19.01 -18.82 46.25
C GLY A 223 -19.98 -17.80 45.65
N GLY A 224 -21.24 -18.11 45.88
CA GLY A 224 -22.51 -17.41 45.71
C GLY A 224 -22.55 -15.91 45.41
N LEU A 225 -23.54 -15.63 44.65
CA LEU A 225 -24.18 -14.35 44.41
C LEU A 225 -24.46 -13.53 45.66
N SER A 226 -24.16 -12.23 45.64
CA SER A 226 -25.14 -11.22 46.08
C SER A 226 -24.62 -9.79 45.90
N ASP A 227 -25.52 -8.97 45.38
CA ASP A 227 -25.77 -7.54 45.63
C ASP A 227 -24.74 -6.46 45.29
N GLY A 228 -25.22 -5.72 44.36
CA GLY A 228 -25.09 -4.31 44.01
C GLY A 228 -24.20 -3.39 44.86
N LYS A 229 -22.99 -3.08 44.36
CA LYS A 229 -22.32 -1.76 44.56
C LYS A 229 -21.24 -1.56 43.50
N ARG A 230 -21.19 -0.38 42.91
CA ARG A 230 -20.22 0.05 41.87
C ARG A 230 -18.78 -0.25 42.29
N PRO A 231 -17.93 -0.86 41.46
CA PRO A 231 -16.56 -1.17 41.83
C PRO A 231 -15.66 0.06 41.69
N ARG A 232 -14.96 0.38 42.79
CA ARG A 232 -13.71 1.16 42.81
C ARG A 232 -12.71 0.48 41.86
N ARG A 233 -11.94 1.28 41.14
CA ARG A 233 -10.82 0.82 40.32
C ARG A 233 -9.85 -0.02 41.16
N LEU A 234 -10.01 -1.33 41.16
CA LEU A 234 -9.00 -2.26 41.63
C LEU A 234 -7.97 -2.45 40.51
N ARG A 235 -6.72 -2.08 40.80
CA ARG A 235 -5.57 -2.60 40.06
C ARG A 235 -5.50 -4.10 40.31
N LEU A 236 -6.03 -4.92 39.41
CA LEU A 236 -5.86 -6.35 39.41
C LEU A 236 -4.39 -6.66 39.10
N LYS A 237 -3.64 -7.06 40.08
CA LYS A 237 -2.36 -7.74 39.87
C LYS A 237 -2.65 -8.98 39.01
N ALA A 238 -2.03 -9.02 37.80
CA ALA A 238 -2.11 -10.16 36.92
C ALA A 238 -1.79 -11.46 37.66
N ARG A 239 -2.78 -12.34 37.79
CA ARG A 239 -2.54 -13.69 38.28
C ARG A 239 -1.97 -14.51 37.12
N ARG A 240 -0.82 -15.14 37.34
CA ARG A 240 -0.17 -16.08 36.42
C ARG A 240 -1.19 -17.13 35.97
N ALA A 241 -1.16 -17.50 34.69
CA ALA A 241 -1.93 -18.63 34.16
C ALA A 241 -1.63 -19.90 34.96
N GLY A 242 -2.66 -20.73 35.19
CA GLY A 242 -2.48 -22.02 35.87
C GLY A 242 -1.56 -22.95 35.06
N PRO A 243 -0.89 -23.90 35.72
CA PRO A 243 0.12 -24.79 35.17
C PRO A 243 -0.36 -25.68 34.00
N ASP A 244 -1.67 -25.81 33.76
CA ASP A 244 -2.23 -26.76 32.79
C ASP A 244 -2.58 -26.19 31.42
N SER A 245 -2.42 -24.89 31.18
CA SER A 245 -2.61 -24.30 29.82
C SER A 245 -1.29 -24.31 29.07
N PRO A 246 -1.19 -25.01 27.90
CA PRO A 246 0.05 -25.02 27.15
C PRO A 246 0.42 -23.57 26.74
N ASP A 247 1.70 -23.26 26.84
CA ASP A 247 2.25 -21.98 26.44
C ASP A 247 2.13 -21.85 24.92
N PRO A 248 1.42 -20.83 24.38
CA PRO A 248 1.27 -20.65 22.93
C PRO A 248 2.57 -20.16 22.26
N TRP A 249 3.58 -19.76 23.03
CA TRP A 249 4.87 -19.34 22.50
C TRP A 249 5.56 -20.52 21.81
N PRO A 250 5.89 -20.38 20.49
CA PRO A 250 6.55 -21.48 19.78
C PRO A 250 7.94 -21.76 20.35
N GLN A 251 8.24 -23.04 20.59
CA GLN A 251 9.54 -23.44 21.19
C GLN A 251 10.74 -23.04 20.32
N GLN A 252 10.53 -22.91 19.02
CA GLN A 252 11.58 -22.51 18.06
C GLN A 252 11.89 -21.02 18.09
N LEU A 253 10.98 -20.20 18.63
CA LEU A 253 11.19 -18.76 18.75
C LEU A 253 11.99 -18.44 20.01
N VAL A 254 13.27 -18.14 19.82
CA VAL A 254 14.11 -17.67 20.91
C VAL A 254 13.72 -16.24 21.27
N PRO A 255 13.36 -15.95 22.53
CA PRO A 255 13.08 -14.58 22.94
C PRO A 255 14.33 -13.69 22.76
N LEU A 256 14.15 -12.56 22.08
CA LEU A 256 15.16 -11.51 21.98
C LEU A 256 15.39 -10.84 23.33
N LEU A 257 14.30 -10.53 24.02
CA LEU A 257 14.28 -9.89 25.34
C LEU A 257 13.15 -10.47 26.20
N LYS A 258 13.31 -10.35 27.51
CA LYS A 258 12.30 -10.74 28.50
C LYS A 258 11.92 -9.56 29.38
N ASP A 259 10.69 -9.60 29.87
CA ASP A 259 10.16 -8.62 30.84
C ASP A 259 10.27 -7.15 30.38
N MET A 260 10.02 -6.89 29.09
CA MET A 260 10.17 -5.60 28.48
C MET A 260 8.85 -4.81 28.37
N PRO A 261 8.88 -3.48 28.59
CA PRO A 261 7.80 -2.60 28.20
C PRO A 261 7.79 -2.47 26.66
N VAL A 262 6.61 -2.64 26.05
CA VAL A 262 6.38 -2.53 24.62
C VAL A 262 5.40 -1.38 24.36
N GLY A 263 5.81 -0.38 23.60
CA GLY A 263 4.93 0.66 23.10
C GLY A 263 4.12 0.14 21.91
N ILE A 264 2.81 0.38 21.92
CA ILE A 264 1.90 0.07 20.80
C ILE A 264 1.45 1.38 20.19
N ALA A 265 1.95 1.72 19.01
CA ALA A 265 1.60 2.94 18.29
C ALA A 265 0.63 2.64 17.13
N ARG A 266 -0.32 3.56 16.90
CA ARG A 266 -1.35 3.39 15.89
C ARG A 266 -1.42 4.59 14.97
N THR A 267 -1.91 4.35 13.76
CA THR A 267 -2.53 5.35 12.90
C THR A 267 -3.99 4.98 12.68
N GLU A 268 -4.89 5.92 12.86
CA GLU A 268 -6.30 5.78 12.50
C GLU A 268 -6.81 7.09 11.92
N PRO A 269 -7.50 7.09 10.77
CA PRO A 269 -8.07 8.30 10.20
C PRO A 269 -9.24 8.82 11.04
N GLY A 270 -9.47 10.12 11.02
CA GLY A 270 -10.70 10.72 11.55
C GLY A 270 -11.89 10.24 10.71
N TYR A 271 -12.83 9.49 11.32
CA TYR A 271 -13.96 8.89 10.61
C TYR A 271 -15.12 8.58 11.55
N ASN A 272 -16.37 8.78 11.08
CA ASN A 272 -17.59 8.49 11.85
C ASN A 272 -17.60 9.12 13.26
N GLY A 273 -17.16 10.38 13.38
CA GLY A 273 -17.10 11.12 14.65
C GLY A 273 -15.93 10.75 15.57
N ARG A 274 -15.05 9.85 15.14
CA ARG A 274 -13.80 9.53 15.85
C ARG A 274 -12.71 10.52 15.46
N ALA A 275 -11.89 10.92 16.42
CA ALA A 275 -10.71 11.73 16.18
C ALA A 275 -9.64 10.91 15.42
N GLU A 276 -8.81 11.59 14.63
CA GLU A 276 -7.62 11.00 14.04
C GLU A 276 -6.61 10.58 15.11
N VAL A 277 -5.87 9.51 14.86
CA VAL A 277 -4.76 9.03 15.69
C VAL A 277 -3.49 9.02 14.85
N ARG A 278 -2.45 9.73 15.30
CA ARG A 278 -1.16 9.87 14.59
C ARG A 278 0.02 9.47 15.49
N GLU A 279 -0.17 8.44 16.29
CA GLU A 279 0.86 7.96 17.24
C GLU A 279 2.11 7.46 16.50
N VAL A 280 1.93 6.81 15.33
CA VAL A 280 3.03 6.33 14.49
C VAL A 280 3.90 7.48 13.99
N GLU A 281 3.31 8.53 13.42
CA GLU A 281 4.04 9.72 12.95
C GLU A 281 4.78 10.40 14.11
N ALA A 282 4.09 10.56 15.25
CA ALA A 282 4.67 11.16 16.43
C ALA A 282 5.86 10.34 16.97
N LEU A 283 5.78 8.99 16.91
CA LEU A 283 6.88 8.12 17.30
C LEU A 283 8.07 8.24 16.35
N TYR A 284 7.83 8.25 15.03
CA TYR A 284 8.89 8.44 14.04
C TYR A 284 9.64 9.75 14.25
N THR A 285 8.88 10.86 14.33
CA THR A 285 9.48 12.19 14.46
C THR A 285 10.21 12.39 15.79
N ALA A 286 9.66 11.88 16.89
CA ALA A 286 10.30 11.90 18.20
C ALA A 286 11.60 11.08 18.23
N ALA A 287 11.59 9.89 17.63
CA ALA A 287 12.75 9.02 17.58
C ALA A 287 13.87 9.61 16.69
N ILE A 288 13.52 10.18 15.54
CA ILE A 288 14.48 10.88 14.66
C ILE A 288 15.10 12.09 15.38
N ALA A 289 14.28 12.87 16.07
CA ALA A 289 14.77 14.05 16.83
C ALA A 289 15.72 13.65 17.96
N ALA A 290 15.54 12.48 18.56
CA ALA A 290 16.34 11.98 19.66
C ALA A 290 17.59 11.17 19.24
N ALA A 291 17.80 10.95 17.94
CA ALA A 291 18.94 10.19 17.43
C ALA A 291 20.27 10.93 17.69
N GLU A 292 21.27 10.22 18.21
CA GLU A 292 22.59 10.79 18.51
C GLU A 292 23.65 10.35 17.51
N ARG A 293 23.60 9.06 17.07
CA ARG A 293 24.65 8.44 16.27
C ARG A 293 24.16 7.84 14.96
N PHE A 294 23.09 7.04 15.01
CA PHE A 294 22.64 6.22 13.89
C PHE A 294 21.12 6.17 13.77
N ILE A 295 20.63 6.30 12.55
CA ILE A 295 19.27 5.96 12.16
C ILE A 295 19.36 4.91 11.06
N TYR A 296 18.85 3.71 11.32
CA TYR A 296 18.68 2.65 10.32
C TYR A 296 17.20 2.43 10.05
N MET A 297 16.81 2.41 8.79
CA MET A 297 15.41 2.22 8.38
C MET A 297 15.30 1.23 7.22
N GLU A 298 14.27 0.37 7.29
CA GLU A 298 13.79 -0.40 6.15
C GLU A 298 12.34 -0.06 5.88
N SER A 299 12.00 0.17 4.61
CA SER A 299 10.61 0.42 4.21
C SER A 299 10.38 0.12 2.74
N GLN A 300 9.17 -0.32 2.42
CA GLN A 300 8.72 -0.52 1.04
C GLN A 300 8.69 0.79 0.25
N TYR A 301 8.25 1.88 0.90
CA TYR A 301 8.15 3.22 0.31
C TYR A 301 9.03 4.20 1.07
N PHE A 302 9.34 5.32 0.39
CA PHE A 302 9.97 6.48 1.01
C PHE A 302 9.33 7.74 0.41
N ALA A 303 8.18 8.12 0.94
CA ALA A 303 7.33 9.19 0.42
C ALA A 303 6.70 10.07 1.52
N SER A 304 6.97 9.79 2.81
CA SER A 304 6.47 10.59 3.92
C SER A 304 7.20 11.93 4.02
N VAL A 305 6.46 13.02 3.84
CA VAL A 305 6.98 14.39 3.95
C VAL A 305 7.41 14.69 5.39
N ALA A 306 6.59 14.31 6.38
CA ALA A 306 6.89 14.57 7.80
C ALA A 306 8.20 13.89 8.24
N VAL A 307 8.42 12.63 7.83
CA VAL A 307 9.66 11.91 8.14
C VAL A 307 10.85 12.51 7.41
N ALA A 308 10.70 12.85 6.11
CA ALA A 308 11.78 13.46 5.33
C ALA A 308 12.21 14.81 5.92
N GLU A 309 11.28 15.67 6.33
CA GLU A 309 11.60 16.96 6.97
C GLU A 309 12.30 16.76 8.34
N ALA A 310 11.89 15.75 9.12
CA ALA A 310 12.58 15.44 10.37
C ALA A 310 14.02 14.97 10.12
N LEU A 311 14.26 14.09 9.11
CA LEU A 311 15.60 13.65 8.74
C LEU A 311 16.46 14.80 8.20
N LYS A 312 15.87 15.67 7.39
CA LYS A 312 16.54 16.85 6.82
C LYS A 312 16.99 17.81 7.91
N ALA A 313 16.18 18.03 8.95
CA ALA A 313 16.57 18.83 10.10
C ALA A 313 17.82 18.26 10.81
N ARG A 314 17.89 16.92 10.98
CA ARG A 314 19.03 16.23 11.59
C ARG A 314 20.31 16.30 10.71
N LEU A 315 20.15 16.23 9.38
CA LEU A 315 21.29 16.37 8.45
C LEU A 315 21.86 17.78 8.37
N ALA A 316 21.05 18.79 8.68
CA ALA A 316 21.49 20.19 8.75
C ALA A 316 22.35 20.49 9.99
N GLU A 317 22.32 19.66 11.03
CA GLU A 317 23.10 19.83 12.25
C GLU A 317 24.56 19.42 12.02
N PRO A 318 25.55 20.13 12.58
CA PRO A 318 26.98 19.80 12.40
C PRO A 318 27.33 18.39 12.87
N ASP A 319 26.79 17.97 14.03
CA ASP A 319 27.09 16.68 14.68
C ASP A 319 25.85 15.75 14.65
N GLY A 320 25.02 15.81 13.62
CA GLY A 320 23.83 14.97 13.50
C GLY A 320 24.18 13.49 13.20
N PRO A 321 23.19 12.57 13.31
CA PRO A 321 23.39 11.14 13.14
C PRO A 321 23.68 10.75 11.69
N GLU A 322 24.33 9.60 11.49
CA GLU A 322 24.34 8.89 10.21
C GLU A 322 22.97 8.25 9.94
N ILE A 323 22.49 8.35 8.72
CA ILE A 323 21.19 7.86 8.29
C ILE A 323 21.37 6.86 7.15
N VAL A 324 20.92 5.63 7.38
CA VAL A 324 20.92 4.55 6.39
C VAL A 324 19.49 4.08 6.15
N VAL A 325 19.06 4.14 4.90
CA VAL A 325 17.72 3.68 4.46
C VAL A 325 17.89 2.55 3.46
N VAL A 326 17.21 1.42 3.69
CA VAL A 326 17.13 0.29 2.77
C VAL A 326 15.71 0.21 2.20
N ASN A 327 15.62 0.09 0.87
CA ASN A 327 14.33 0.16 0.18
C ASN A 327 14.29 -0.78 -1.03
N SER A 328 13.10 -0.98 -1.60
CA SER A 328 12.90 -1.79 -2.80
C SER A 328 13.37 -1.09 -4.07
N ALA A 329 13.88 -1.87 -5.03
CA ALA A 329 14.18 -1.38 -6.38
C ALA A 329 12.88 -0.97 -7.11
N ARG A 330 11.81 -1.74 -6.92
CA ARG A 330 10.49 -1.56 -7.57
C ARG A 330 9.37 -1.83 -6.56
N THR A 331 8.16 -1.37 -6.89
CA THR A 331 6.92 -1.72 -6.18
C THR A 331 6.09 -2.69 -7.03
N SER A 332 5.01 -3.22 -6.46
CA SER A 332 4.24 -4.33 -7.04
C SER A 332 3.45 -3.96 -8.31
N SER A 333 3.10 -2.68 -8.52
CA SER A 333 2.32 -2.24 -9.68
C SER A 333 2.98 -1.10 -10.42
N TRP A 334 2.68 -0.97 -11.73
CA TRP A 334 3.20 0.12 -12.56
C TRP A 334 2.77 1.51 -12.07
N LEU A 335 1.51 1.67 -11.68
CA LEU A 335 0.99 2.96 -11.19
C LEU A 335 1.66 3.35 -9.87
N GLU A 336 1.75 2.41 -8.96
CA GLU A 336 2.42 2.56 -7.69
C GLU A 336 3.91 2.88 -7.86
N ASN A 337 4.59 2.22 -8.80
CA ASN A 337 5.96 2.54 -9.20
C ASN A 337 6.10 4.00 -9.64
N THR A 338 5.21 4.48 -10.52
CA THR A 338 5.31 5.84 -11.05
C THR A 338 5.16 6.89 -9.95
N VAL A 339 4.22 6.69 -9.03
CA VAL A 339 3.91 7.64 -7.94
C VAL A 339 4.96 7.58 -6.84
N MET A 340 5.19 6.39 -6.27
CA MET A 340 6.03 6.21 -5.09
C MET A 340 7.52 6.39 -5.41
N LEU A 341 7.99 5.94 -6.60
CA LEU A 341 9.37 6.18 -7.01
C LEU A 341 9.62 7.65 -7.36
N GLY A 342 8.63 8.37 -7.89
CA GLY A 342 8.71 9.81 -8.12
C GLY A 342 8.83 10.60 -6.83
N ALA A 343 8.00 10.30 -5.82
CA ALA A 343 8.08 10.90 -4.49
C ALA A 343 9.42 10.58 -3.81
N ARG A 344 9.87 9.31 -3.88
CA ARG A 344 11.16 8.87 -3.35
C ARG A 344 12.32 9.65 -3.96
N ALA A 345 12.39 9.75 -5.29
CA ALA A 345 13.48 10.43 -5.98
C ALA A 345 13.59 11.89 -5.56
N ARG A 346 12.44 12.58 -5.40
CA ARG A 346 12.39 13.96 -4.92
C ARG A 346 12.92 14.08 -3.48
N LEU A 347 12.37 13.29 -2.54
CA LEU A 347 12.76 13.37 -1.14
C LEU A 347 14.22 12.96 -0.91
N VAL A 348 14.72 11.93 -1.59
CA VAL A 348 16.12 11.52 -1.53
C VAL A 348 17.04 12.62 -2.04
N LYS A 349 16.66 13.31 -3.13
CA LYS A 349 17.41 14.47 -3.63
C LYS A 349 17.45 15.61 -2.61
N GLU A 350 16.31 15.97 -2.01
CA GLU A 350 16.24 17.00 -0.98
C GLU A 350 17.12 16.67 0.25
N LEU A 351 17.14 15.39 0.67
CA LEU A 351 18.00 14.93 1.77
C LEU A 351 19.49 14.97 1.41
N ARG A 352 19.87 14.60 0.18
CA ARG A 352 21.26 14.71 -0.30
C ARG A 352 21.74 16.16 -0.39
N GLU A 353 20.85 17.08 -0.80
CA GLU A 353 21.15 18.52 -0.82
C GLU A 353 21.33 19.10 0.58
N ALA A 354 20.62 18.56 1.59
CA ALA A 354 20.79 18.96 2.98
C ALA A 354 22.01 18.31 3.66
N ASP A 355 22.47 17.19 3.18
CA ASP A 355 23.60 16.41 3.70
C ASP A 355 24.95 16.99 3.27
N ARG A 356 25.52 17.85 4.10
CA ARG A 356 26.82 18.49 3.83
C ARG A 356 28.02 17.62 4.19
N ASP A 357 27.83 16.67 5.12
CA ASP A 357 28.89 15.90 5.74
C ASP A 357 28.93 14.43 5.30
N GLY A 358 28.08 14.04 4.33
CA GLY A 358 28.04 12.70 3.78
C GLY A 358 27.45 11.65 4.74
N ARG A 359 26.53 12.05 5.61
CA ARG A 359 25.88 11.24 6.66
C ARG A 359 24.60 10.53 6.21
N PHE A 360 24.15 10.68 4.98
CA PHE A 360 22.95 10.04 4.43
C PHE A 360 23.29 9.06 3.33
N ARG A 361 22.80 7.82 3.45
CA ARG A 361 22.85 6.81 2.37
C ARG A 361 21.50 6.14 2.19
N PHE A 362 21.16 5.97 0.93
CA PHE A 362 19.94 5.29 0.51
C PHE A 362 20.32 4.10 -0.38
N TYR A 363 19.97 2.90 0.06
CA TYR A 363 20.37 1.66 -0.59
C TYR A 363 19.16 0.90 -1.15
N ILE A 364 19.43 0.17 -2.23
CA ILE A 364 18.54 -0.81 -2.84
C ILE A 364 19.11 -2.19 -2.57
N ALA A 365 18.31 -3.06 -1.95
CA ALA A 365 18.72 -4.44 -1.68
C ALA A 365 18.62 -5.30 -2.96
N LYS A 366 19.68 -6.08 -3.23
CA LYS A 366 19.78 -6.97 -4.39
C LYS A 366 20.27 -8.36 -4.00
N THR A 367 19.80 -9.35 -4.75
CA THR A 367 20.31 -10.73 -4.65
C THR A 367 21.70 -10.83 -5.31
N GLY A 368 22.40 -11.95 -5.10
CA GLY A 368 23.51 -12.34 -5.95
C GLY A 368 23.08 -12.62 -7.41
N GLU A 369 24.05 -12.75 -8.30
CA GLU A 369 23.80 -13.08 -9.70
C GLU A 369 23.02 -14.38 -9.83
N ALA A 370 21.94 -14.37 -10.63
CA ALA A 370 21.26 -15.59 -11.02
C ALA A 370 22.21 -16.42 -11.90
N LYS A 371 22.49 -17.66 -11.51
CA LYS A 371 23.12 -18.62 -12.41
C LYS A 371 22.18 -18.75 -13.62
N THR A 372 22.72 -18.52 -14.82
CA THR A 372 22.02 -18.60 -16.09
C THR A 372 21.32 -19.95 -16.26
N GLY A 373 20.05 -20.02 -15.91
CA GLY A 373 19.12 -21.07 -16.33
C GLY A 373 18.18 -20.42 -17.34
N GLU A 374 17.93 -21.09 -18.44
CA GLU A 374 17.17 -20.65 -19.61
C GLU A 374 15.94 -19.80 -19.23
N ALA A 375 16.05 -18.50 -19.43
CA ALA A 375 14.89 -17.62 -19.40
C ALA A 375 14.03 -17.91 -20.64
N LYS A 376 12.79 -18.36 -20.46
CA LYS A 376 11.79 -18.60 -21.53
C LYS A 376 11.38 -17.34 -22.31
N THR A 377 12.10 -16.24 -22.16
CA THR A 377 11.94 -15.00 -22.95
C THR A 377 13.31 -14.51 -23.36
N GLY A 378 13.83 -15.00 -24.45
CA GLY A 378 14.90 -14.58 -25.37
C GLY A 378 15.89 -13.43 -25.03
N GLU A 379 15.96 -12.92 -23.82
CA GLU A 379 16.99 -11.98 -23.36
C GLU A 379 17.62 -12.49 -22.06
N ALA A 380 18.76 -13.16 -22.20
CA ALA A 380 19.65 -13.49 -21.10
C ALA A 380 20.22 -12.18 -20.50
N LYS A 381 19.53 -11.59 -19.52
CA LYS A 381 20.14 -10.59 -18.65
C LYS A 381 20.79 -11.31 -17.46
N SER A 382 22.08 -11.56 -17.55
CA SER A 382 22.90 -11.81 -16.37
C SER A 382 22.89 -10.53 -15.53
N GLY A 383 22.19 -10.54 -14.41
CA GLY A 383 22.14 -9.39 -13.52
C GLY A 383 21.50 -9.76 -12.19
N SER A 384 21.93 -9.13 -11.12
CA SER A 384 21.32 -9.26 -9.80
C SER A 384 19.86 -8.78 -9.82
N VAL A 385 18.97 -9.55 -9.16
CA VAL A 385 17.55 -9.23 -9.05
C VAL A 385 17.32 -8.40 -7.77
N GLY A 386 16.47 -7.37 -7.85
CA GLY A 386 16.09 -6.59 -6.67
C GLY A 386 15.29 -7.43 -5.67
N ILE A 387 15.58 -7.28 -4.38
CA ILE A 387 14.76 -7.84 -3.30
C ILE A 387 13.61 -6.86 -3.03
N THR A 388 12.40 -7.36 -2.96
CA THR A 388 11.24 -6.56 -2.52
C THR A 388 11.32 -6.37 -1.01
N ILE A 389 11.77 -5.20 -0.57
CA ILE A 389 11.72 -4.83 0.85
C ILE A 389 10.28 -4.45 1.20
N HIS A 390 9.68 -5.20 2.08
CA HIS A 390 8.35 -4.90 2.60
C HIS A 390 8.39 -4.71 4.13
N ALA A 391 9.53 -4.86 4.75
CA ALA A 391 9.78 -4.55 6.15
C ALA A 391 9.47 -3.08 6.46
N LYS A 392 8.99 -2.83 7.67
CA LYS A 392 8.79 -1.50 8.22
C LYS A 392 9.49 -1.46 9.58
N VAL A 393 10.79 -1.21 9.50
CA VAL A 393 11.70 -1.24 10.64
C VAL A 393 12.37 0.11 10.80
N MET A 394 12.55 0.55 12.03
CA MET A 394 13.43 1.65 12.39
C MET A 394 14.23 1.29 13.63
N VAL A 395 15.53 1.46 13.56
CA VAL A 395 16.44 1.38 14.71
C VAL A 395 17.12 2.72 14.86
N VAL A 396 16.99 3.34 16.05
CA VAL A 396 17.63 4.60 16.39
C VAL A 396 18.65 4.32 17.47
N ASP A 397 19.90 4.58 17.13
CA ASP A 397 21.05 4.22 17.95
C ASP A 397 21.00 2.74 18.35
N ASP A 398 21.34 2.42 19.59
CA ASP A 398 21.04 1.13 20.20
C ASP A 398 19.89 1.29 21.23
N ARG A 399 19.09 2.35 21.11
CA ARG A 399 18.07 2.79 22.06
C ARG A 399 16.67 2.35 21.71
N LEU A 400 16.26 2.54 20.47
CA LEU A 400 14.89 2.26 20.02
C LEU A 400 14.89 1.26 18.87
N LEU A 401 14.02 0.25 18.98
CA LEU A 401 13.62 -0.64 17.88
C LEU A 401 12.12 -0.51 17.65
N ARG A 402 11.71 -0.19 16.43
CA ARG A 402 10.32 -0.18 15.99
C ARG A 402 10.12 -1.15 14.83
N ILE A 403 9.11 -2.02 14.91
CA ILE A 403 8.66 -2.94 13.87
C ILE A 403 7.15 -2.84 13.78
N GLY A 404 6.60 -2.71 12.57
CA GLY A 404 5.15 -2.60 12.44
C GLY A 404 4.64 -2.67 11.01
N SER A 405 3.44 -2.16 10.80
CA SER A 405 2.78 -2.17 9.50
C SER A 405 2.93 -0.86 8.72
N ALA A 406 3.30 0.26 9.40
CA ALA A 406 3.31 1.59 8.81
C ALA A 406 4.50 1.81 7.88
N ASN A 407 4.22 2.08 6.61
CA ASN A 407 5.20 2.48 5.60
C ASN A 407 5.70 3.92 5.83
N LEU A 408 6.87 4.26 5.26
CA LEU A 408 7.34 5.64 5.19
C LEU A 408 6.66 6.39 4.04
N ASN A 409 5.32 6.55 4.14
CA ASN A 409 4.51 7.33 3.21
C ASN A 409 3.44 8.13 3.97
N ASN A 410 2.84 9.12 3.33
CA ASN A 410 1.89 10.02 3.98
C ASN A 410 0.63 9.30 4.45
N ARG A 411 0.16 8.30 3.69
CA ARG A 411 -1.02 7.49 4.03
C ARG A 411 -0.87 6.77 5.36
N SER A 412 0.29 6.12 5.60
CA SER A 412 0.55 5.41 6.85
C SER A 412 0.70 6.36 8.05
N MET A 413 1.02 7.65 7.80
CA MET A 413 1.14 8.65 8.87
C MET A 413 -0.22 9.18 9.35
N GLY A 414 -1.30 9.12 8.53
CA GLY A 414 -2.57 9.74 8.94
C GLY A 414 -3.85 9.17 8.33
N LEU A 415 -3.79 8.43 7.23
CA LEU A 415 -4.99 7.96 6.50
C LEU A 415 -5.29 6.48 6.69
N ASP A 416 -4.30 5.61 6.53
CA ASP A 416 -4.48 4.16 6.64
C ASP A 416 -4.42 3.72 8.11
N THR A 417 -5.09 2.63 8.47
CA THR A 417 -4.95 2.12 9.84
C THR A 417 -3.67 1.30 9.96
N GLU A 418 -2.83 1.68 10.93
CA GLU A 418 -1.55 1.03 11.19
C GLU A 418 -1.42 0.58 12.64
N CYS A 419 -0.53 -0.39 12.87
CA CYS A 419 -0.12 -0.83 14.19
C CYS A 419 1.37 -1.18 14.21
N ASP A 420 2.10 -0.53 15.09
CA ASP A 420 3.53 -0.68 15.27
C ASP A 420 3.86 -1.01 16.71
N LEU A 421 4.83 -1.89 16.91
CA LEU A 421 5.41 -2.20 18.20
C LEU A 421 6.79 -1.55 18.33
N ALA A 422 7.07 -0.99 19.49
CA ALA A 422 8.34 -0.35 19.76
C ALA A 422 8.92 -0.77 21.12
N LEU A 423 10.24 -0.99 21.13
CA LEU A 423 11.05 -1.27 22.31
C LEU A 423 11.97 -0.09 22.54
N GLU A 424 12.00 0.44 23.77
CA GLU A 424 12.98 1.45 24.18
C GLU A 424 13.86 0.89 25.29
N ALA A 425 15.18 0.93 25.09
CA ALA A 425 16.13 0.46 26.07
C ALA A 425 16.14 1.39 27.30
N PRO A 426 15.94 0.86 28.52
CA PRO A 426 15.98 1.67 29.74
C PRO A 426 17.32 2.40 29.93
N HIS A 427 17.28 3.62 30.49
CA HIS A 427 18.49 4.38 30.80
C HIS A 427 19.19 3.84 32.08
N GLY A 428 20.51 3.73 32.03
CA GLY A 428 21.40 3.63 33.20
C GLY A 428 21.41 2.31 33.97
N ARG A 429 20.60 1.31 33.64
CA ARG A 429 20.49 0.02 34.36
C ARG A 429 21.19 -1.12 33.60
N ALA A 430 21.46 -2.25 34.29
CA ALA A 430 21.99 -3.46 33.66
C ALA A 430 21.06 -3.95 32.54
N GLU A 431 19.76 -3.98 32.80
CA GLU A 431 18.71 -4.34 31.84
C GLU A 431 18.75 -3.42 30.59
N GLY A 432 19.11 -2.15 30.77
CA GLY A 432 19.30 -1.21 29.65
C GLY A 432 20.48 -1.58 28.75
N ARG A 433 21.54 -2.20 29.27
CA ARG A 433 22.65 -2.68 28.44
C ARG A 433 22.26 -3.91 27.62
N GLU A 434 21.56 -4.86 28.23
CA GLU A 434 21.05 -6.04 27.52
C GLU A 434 20.09 -5.62 26.38
N ALA A 435 19.14 -4.74 26.68
CA ALA A 435 18.21 -4.23 25.68
C ALA A 435 18.93 -3.50 24.52
N ARG A 436 19.93 -2.64 24.83
CA ARG A 436 20.72 -1.98 23.79
C ARG A 436 21.51 -2.98 22.93
N GLN A 437 22.12 -3.99 23.54
CA GLN A 437 22.82 -5.03 22.77
C GLN A 437 21.87 -5.82 21.87
N ALA A 438 20.66 -6.15 22.37
CA ALA A 438 19.65 -6.84 21.58
C ALA A 438 19.14 -6.00 20.41
N ILE A 439 18.86 -4.70 20.64
CA ILE A 439 18.43 -3.76 19.60
C ILE A 439 19.51 -3.58 18.53
N ALA A 440 20.78 -3.39 18.96
CA ALA A 440 21.93 -3.31 18.06
C ALA A 440 22.08 -4.61 17.26
N GLY A 441 21.91 -5.77 17.93
CA GLY A 441 21.97 -7.08 17.26
C GLY A 441 20.94 -7.25 16.17
N VAL A 442 19.72 -6.76 16.35
CA VAL A 442 18.67 -6.77 15.29
C VAL A 442 19.12 -5.93 14.09
N ARG A 443 19.62 -4.72 14.28
CA ARG A 443 20.15 -3.88 13.21
C ARG A 443 21.28 -4.59 12.46
N ASP A 444 22.25 -5.12 13.20
CA ASP A 444 23.43 -5.75 12.62
C ASP A 444 23.05 -7.05 11.86
N ASP A 445 22.06 -7.81 12.34
CA ASP A 445 21.52 -9.00 11.69
C ASP A 445 20.80 -8.66 10.36
N LEU A 446 19.96 -7.62 10.34
CA LEU A 446 19.30 -7.16 9.11
C LEU A 446 20.31 -6.68 8.06
N ILE A 447 21.30 -5.89 8.45
CA ILE A 447 22.37 -5.45 7.54
C ILE A 447 23.17 -6.66 7.03
N ALA A 448 23.49 -7.60 7.90
CA ALA A 448 24.23 -8.82 7.54
C ALA A 448 23.46 -9.66 6.52
N GLU A 449 22.15 -9.78 6.70
CA GLU A 449 21.29 -10.47 5.74
C GLU A 449 21.34 -9.85 4.36
N HIS A 450 21.17 -8.54 4.25
CA HIS A 450 21.23 -7.84 2.96
C HIS A 450 22.62 -7.91 2.30
N LEU A 451 23.68 -8.02 3.08
CA LEU A 451 25.06 -8.13 2.58
C LEU A 451 25.54 -9.58 2.38
N GLY A 452 24.75 -10.57 2.82
CA GLY A 452 25.14 -11.98 2.75
C GLY A 452 26.37 -12.34 3.59
N VAL A 453 26.52 -11.67 4.74
CA VAL A 453 27.63 -11.89 5.70
C VAL A 453 27.10 -12.34 7.06
N ALA A 454 27.97 -12.78 7.95
CA ALA A 454 27.58 -13.09 9.31
C ALA A 454 27.34 -11.81 10.14
N PRO A 455 26.36 -11.78 11.05
CA PRO A 455 26.06 -10.61 11.91
C PRO A 455 27.28 -10.11 12.69
N GLU A 456 28.14 -11.03 13.13
CA GLU A 456 29.36 -10.73 13.87
C GLU A 456 30.33 -9.89 13.03
N SER A 457 30.33 -10.06 11.70
CA SER A 457 31.17 -9.27 10.79
C SER A 457 30.70 -7.81 10.74
N VAL A 458 29.39 -7.58 10.75
CA VAL A 458 28.82 -6.23 10.81
C VAL A 458 29.15 -5.57 12.15
N THR A 459 28.94 -6.28 13.25
CA THR A 459 29.25 -5.78 14.59
C THR A 459 30.75 -5.44 14.75
N ALA A 460 31.63 -6.31 14.25
CA ALA A 460 33.07 -6.09 14.32
C ALA A 460 33.51 -4.87 13.49
N GLU A 461 33.01 -4.75 12.27
CA GLU A 461 33.35 -3.64 11.39
C GLU A 461 32.79 -2.31 11.91
N LEU A 462 31.55 -2.31 12.46
CA LEU A 462 30.95 -1.13 13.06
C LEU A 462 31.76 -0.65 14.30
N ARG A 463 32.23 -1.57 15.13
CA ARG A 463 33.13 -1.22 16.24
C ARG A 463 34.46 -0.65 15.76
N ARG A 464 35.02 -1.17 14.66
CA ARG A 464 36.26 -0.72 14.07
C ARG A 464 36.14 0.66 13.43
N SER A 465 35.10 0.89 12.63
CA SER A 465 34.91 2.10 11.84
C SER A 465 34.25 3.23 12.61
N GLY A 466 33.43 2.89 13.63
CA GLY A 466 32.55 3.84 14.34
C GLY A 466 31.45 4.46 13.46
N SER A 467 31.25 3.94 12.22
CA SER A 467 30.34 4.51 11.22
C SER A 467 29.51 3.40 10.58
N LEU A 468 28.20 3.57 10.57
CA LEU A 468 27.27 2.64 9.95
C LEU A 468 27.44 2.61 8.43
N ILE A 469 27.61 3.78 7.83
CA ILE A 469 27.83 3.93 6.38
C ILE A 469 29.12 3.23 5.96
N ARG A 470 30.24 3.51 6.65
CA ARG A 470 31.51 2.84 6.34
C ARG A 470 31.46 1.34 6.53
N THR A 471 30.69 0.86 7.50
CA THR A 471 30.46 -0.57 7.72
C THR A 471 29.76 -1.22 6.53
N VAL A 472 28.67 -0.64 6.04
CA VAL A 472 27.97 -1.14 4.85
C VAL A 472 28.89 -1.13 3.64
N GLU A 473 29.59 -0.01 3.39
CA GLU A 473 30.48 0.14 2.23
C GLU A 473 31.67 -0.86 2.27
N ALA A 474 32.22 -1.12 3.45
CA ALA A 474 33.34 -2.07 3.60
C ALA A 474 32.94 -3.54 3.39
N LEU A 475 31.69 -3.89 3.73
CA LEU A 475 31.20 -5.27 3.66
C LEU A 475 30.45 -5.59 2.36
N ARG A 476 30.13 -4.61 1.55
CA ARG A 476 29.51 -4.81 0.23
C ARG A 476 30.44 -5.61 -0.70
N ARG A 477 29.86 -6.55 -1.43
CA ARG A 477 30.60 -7.40 -2.39
C ARG A 477 29.90 -7.39 -3.76
N PRO A 478 30.61 -7.11 -4.85
CA PRO A 478 30.08 -7.30 -6.20
C PRO A 478 29.71 -8.78 -6.45
N GLY A 479 28.60 -9.02 -7.14
CA GLY A 479 28.16 -10.39 -7.53
C GLY A 479 27.52 -11.23 -6.43
N GLY A 480 27.48 -10.74 -5.17
CA GLY A 480 26.75 -11.36 -4.06
C GLY A 480 25.45 -10.61 -3.71
N ARG A 481 24.77 -11.04 -2.64
CA ARG A 481 23.77 -10.18 -2.00
C ARG A 481 24.43 -8.88 -1.58
N THR A 482 23.78 -7.75 -1.86
CA THR A 482 24.41 -6.45 -1.64
C THR A 482 23.39 -5.33 -1.48
N LEU A 483 23.82 -4.25 -0.88
CA LEU A 483 23.11 -2.97 -0.79
C LEU A 483 23.74 -2.01 -1.80
N GLU A 484 23.05 -1.75 -2.92
CA GLU A 484 23.54 -0.79 -3.92
C GLU A 484 23.03 0.62 -3.60
N PRO A 485 23.91 1.64 -3.61
CA PRO A 485 23.47 3.02 -3.49
C PRO A 485 22.44 3.34 -4.59
N LEU A 486 21.35 4.02 -4.22
CA LEU A 486 20.40 4.50 -5.21
C LEU A 486 21.08 5.59 -6.06
N GLU A 487 21.17 5.35 -7.37
CA GLU A 487 21.64 6.37 -8.31
C GLU A 487 20.61 7.50 -8.47
N ASP A 488 21.08 8.69 -8.84
CA ASP A 488 20.22 9.84 -9.12
C ASP A 488 19.39 9.56 -10.38
N ALA A 489 18.17 9.13 -10.18
CA ALA A 489 17.21 8.99 -11.26
C ALA A 489 16.34 10.27 -11.33
N ASP A 490 16.38 10.95 -12.46
CA ASP A 490 15.38 11.98 -12.77
C ASP A 490 14.02 11.28 -12.97
N PRO A 491 13.04 11.45 -12.08
CA PRO A 491 11.74 10.77 -12.19
C PRO A 491 10.95 11.17 -13.44
N GLY A 492 11.43 12.15 -14.18
CA GLY A 492 10.69 12.75 -15.28
C GLY A 492 9.56 13.67 -14.81
N LEU A 493 9.23 14.66 -15.63
CA LEU A 493 8.23 15.70 -15.31
C LEU A 493 6.85 15.16 -14.92
N LEU A 494 6.42 14.04 -15.50
CA LEU A 494 5.11 13.45 -15.24
C LEU A 494 5.06 12.75 -13.88
N ALA A 495 6.09 11.96 -13.54
CA ALA A 495 6.16 11.27 -12.26
C ALA A 495 6.31 12.26 -11.08
N ALA A 496 7.09 13.32 -11.26
CA ALA A 496 7.21 14.40 -10.30
C ALA A 496 5.86 15.12 -10.07
N ALA A 497 5.14 15.44 -11.17
CA ALA A 497 3.84 16.12 -11.08
C ALA A 497 2.76 15.28 -10.41
N VAL A 498 2.75 13.96 -10.64
CA VAL A 498 1.81 13.03 -10.01
C VAL A 498 2.16 12.82 -8.53
N ALA A 499 3.44 12.72 -8.18
CA ALA A 499 3.90 12.65 -6.80
C ALA A 499 3.52 13.92 -6.00
N ASP A 500 3.65 15.10 -6.61
CA ASP A 500 3.28 16.39 -5.98
C ASP A 500 1.76 16.55 -5.77
N SER A 501 0.93 15.79 -6.46
CA SER A 501 -0.53 15.93 -6.36
C SER A 501 -1.11 15.42 -5.05
N MET A 502 -0.38 14.60 -4.27
CA MET A 502 -0.85 13.88 -3.07
C MET A 502 -2.17 13.13 -3.27
N LEU A 503 -2.57 12.84 -4.51
CA LEU A 503 -3.80 12.13 -4.84
C LEU A 503 -3.75 10.65 -4.48
N PHE A 504 -2.56 10.05 -4.61
CA PHE A 504 -2.33 8.63 -4.37
C PHE A 504 -1.75 8.35 -2.98
N ASP A 505 -1.11 9.36 -2.36
CA ASP A 505 -0.53 9.26 -1.02
C ASP A 505 -0.98 10.45 -0.13
N PRO A 506 -2.29 10.62 0.13
CA PRO A 506 -2.80 11.68 0.98
C PRO A 506 -2.62 11.34 2.47
N GLU A 507 -2.34 12.32 3.30
CA GLU A 507 -2.25 12.16 4.76
C GLU A 507 -3.61 12.03 5.45
N ARG A 508 -4.68 12.52 4.82
CA ARG A 508 -6.02 12.59 5.40
C ARG A 508 -7.06 12.13 4.41
N PRO A 509 -8.24 11.68 4.90
CA PRO A 509 -9.34 11.35 4.02
C PRO A 509 -9.63 12.51 3.07
N VAL A 510 -9.56 12.20 1.77
CA VAL A 510 -9.88 13.18 0.74
C VAL A 510 -11.37 13.08 0.49
N GLY A 511 -12.15 14.04 0.97
CA GLY A 511 -13.56 14.14 0.62
C GLY A 511 -13.73 14.35 -0.90
N ALA A 512 -14.84 13.89 -1.48
CA ALA A 512 -15.15 14.19 -2.88
C ALA A 512 -15.04 15.70 -3.18
N ALA A 513 -15.38 16.55 -2.21
CA ALA A 513 -15.13 17.97 -2.24
C ALA A 513 -13.63 18.31 -2.30
N ASP A 514 -12.78 17.64 -1.54
CA ASP A 514 -11.33 17.91 -1.50
C ASP A 514 -10.64 17.46 -2.77
N ILE A 515 -11.07 16.35 -3.40
CA ILE A 515 -10.60 15.95 -4.74
C ILE A 515 -10.95 17.05 -5.74
N VAL A 516 -12.18 17.53 -5.70
CA VAL A 516 -12.64 18.64 -6.53
C VAL A 516 -11.87 19.92 -6.21
N TRP A 517 -11.57 20.21 -4.92
CA TRP A 517 -10.87 21.41 -4.49
C TRP A 517 -9.35 21.35 -4.63
N ARG A 518 -8.73 20.18 -4.61
CA ARG A 518 -7.29 20.02 -4.94
C ARG A 518 -7.04 20.12 -6.43
N VAL A 519 -8.03 19.78 -7.24
CA VAL A 519 -8.02 19.95 -8.70
C VAL A 519 -8.54 21.34 -9.11
N LEU A 520 -9.44 21.94 -8.33
CA LEU A 520 -9.96 23.29 -8.51
C LEU A 520 -9.17 24.30 -7.65
N PRO A 521 -9.12 25.57 -8.09
CA PRO A 521 -8.31 26.59 -7.44
C PRO A 521 -8.83 27.06 -6.06
N SER A 522 -7.91 27.34 -5.18
CA SER A 522 -8.14 27.70 -3.76
C SER A 522 -8.82 29.07 -3.49
N ARG A 523 -9.32 29.80 -4.50
CA ARG A 523 -9.94 31.11 -4.32
C ARG A 523 -11.14 31.37 -5.24
N ILE A 524 -12.23 30.63 -5.04
CA ILE A 524 -13.55 31.04 -5.54
C ILE A 524 -14.21 31.93 -4.47
N PRO A 525 -14.80 33.09 -4.81
CA PRO A 525 -15.49 33.92 -3.84
C PRO A 525 -16.61 33.14 -3.13
N ARG A 526 -16.69 33.24 -1.80
CA ARG A 526 -17.63 32.50 -0.93
C ARG A 526 -19.09 32.44 -1.43
N ARG A 527 -19.55 33.44 -2.16
CA ARG A 527 -20.92 33.49 -2.71
C ARG A 527 -21.22 32.44 -3.79
N HIS A 528 -20.20 31.88 -4.47
CA HIS A 528 -20.38 30.85 -5.51
C HIS A 528 -20.23 29.43 -4.95
N HIS A 529 -19.69 29.28 -3.75
CA HIS A 529 -19.63 27.97 -3.06
C HIS A 529 -21.02 27.41 -2.78
N TRP A 530 -21.95 28.27 -2.38
CA TRP A 530 -23.33 27.84 -2.10
C TRP A 530 -24.05 27.43 -3.37
N LEU A 531 -23.74 28.05 -4.51
CA LEU A 531 -24.32 27.66 -5.80
C LEU A 531 -23.79 26.30 -6.28
N ALA A 532 -22.48 26.07 -6.16
CA ALA A 532 -21.86 24.79 -6.49
C ALA A 532 -22.33 23.67 -5.54
N LEU A 533 -22.41 23.95 -4.25
CA LEU A 533 -22.97 23.03 -3.26
C LEU A 533 -24.46 22.77 -3.51
N ALA A 534 -25.23 23.80 -3.82
CA ALA A 534 -26.65 23.66 -4.17
C ALA A 534 -26.84 22.79 -5.42
N VAL A 535 -26.03 22.96 -6.45
CA VAL A 535 -26.05 22.13 -7.67
C VAL A 535 -25.67 20.69 -7.34
N VAL A 536 -24.62 20.45 -6.56
CA VAL A 536 -24.23 19.09 -6.13
C VAL A 536 -25.33 18.46 -5.28
N LEU A 537 -25.89 19.19 -4.31
CA LEU A 537 -26.98 18.70 -3.47
C LEU A 537 -28.27 18.47 -4.29
N ALA A 538 -28.55 19.31 -5.28
CA ALA A 538 -29.66 19.12 -6.19
C ALA A 538 -29.50 17.89 -7.06
N VAL A 539 -28.29 17.63 -7.57
CA VAL A 539 -27.96 16.40 -8.33
C VAL A 539 -28.04 15.18 -7.44
N VAL A 540 -27.44 15.20 -6.26
CA VAL A 540 -27.51 14.10 -5.30
C VAL A 540 -28.94 13.87 -4.84
N GLY A 541 -29.70 14.94 -4.55
CA GLY A 541 -31.10 14.87 -4.18
C GLY A 541 -31.99 14.36 -5.32
N ALA A 542 -31.70 14.74 -6.56
CA ALA A 542 -32.40 14.24 -7.75
C ALA A 542 -32.07 12.75 -8.00
N VAL A 543 -30.81 12.33 -7.86
CA VAL A 543 -30.42 10.91 -7.96
C VAL A 543 -31.05 10.09 -6.84
N TRP A 544 -31.01 10.60 -5.60
CA TRP A 544 -31.65 9.95 -4.45
C TRP A 544 -33.19 9.90 -4.59
N GLY A 545 -33.82 10.99 -5.06
CA GLY A 545 -35.25 11.06 -5.33
C GLY A 545 -35.67 10.11 -6.47
N LEU A 546 -34.92 10.09 -7.57
CA LEU A 546 -35.08 9.13 -8.66
C LEU A 546 -34.96 7.69 -8.16
N TRP A 547 -33.95 7.40 -7.32
CA TRP A 547 -33.76 6.06 -6.77
C TRP A 547 -34.91 5.59 -5.86
N ASN A 548 -35.44 6.48 -5.00
CA ASN A 548 -36.42 6.09 -4.00
C ASN A 548 -37.90 6.27 -4.48
N HIS A 549 -38.16 7.14 -5.47
CA HIS A 549 -39.51 7.49 -5.91
C HIS A 549 -39.83 7.02 -7.34
N THR A 550 -38.92 6.28 -7.98
CA THR A 550 -39.17 5.65 -9.28
C THR A 550 -38.91 4.15 -9.19
N PRO A 551 -39.47 3.34 -10.10
CA PRO A 551 -39.21 1.89 -10.16
C PRO A 551 -37.75 1.53 -10.50
N LEU A 552 -36.81 2.47 -10.53
CA LEU A 552 -35.38 2.23 -10.78
C LEU A 552 -34.77 1.21 -9.82
N ARG A 553 -35.24 1.17 -8.57
CA ARG A 553 -34.80 0.18 -7.58
C ARG A 553 -35.23 -1.24 -7.97
N ASP A 554 -36.44 -1.38 -8.53
CA ASP A 554 -36.96 -2.68 -8.96
C ASP A 554 -36.34 -3.12 -10.29
N TRP A 555 -35.76 -2.19 -11.06
CA TRP A 555 -35.01 -2.45 -12.29
C TRP A 555 -33.51 -2.78 -12.01
N ALA A 556 -33.03 -2.58 -10.81
CA ALA A 556 -31.66 -2.91 -10.42
C ALA A 556 -31.45 -4.42 -10.09
N THR A 557 -32.37 -5.28 -10.45
CA THR A 557 -32.21 -6.73 -10.39
C THR A 557 -31.39 -7.22 -11.60
N LEU A 558 -30.64 -8.31 -11.43
CA LEU A 558 -29.83 -8.88 -12.51
C LEU A 558 -30.68 -9.18 -13.76
N ASP A 559 -31.86 -9.74 -13.55
CA ASP A 559 -32.80 -10.10 -14.64
C ASP A 559 -33.33 -8.86 -15.38
N ALA A 560 -33.61 -7.78 -14.66
CA ALA A 560 -34.04 -6.53 -15.28
C ALA A 560 -32.92 -5.85 -16.06
N VAL A 561 -31.68 -5.92 -15.56
CA VAL A 561 -30.50 -5.41 -16.27
C VAL A 561 -30.23 -6.23 -17.54
N LEU A 562 -30.28 -7.56 -17.46
CA LEU A 562 -30.13 -8.43 -18.62
C LEU A 562 -31.24 -8.20 -19.64
N GLY A 563 -32.50 -8.08 -19.20
CA GLY A 563 -33.64 -7.76 -20.08
C GLY A 563 -33.57 -6.34 -20.68
N ALA A 564 -32.92 -5.38 -20.01
CA ALA A 564 -32.64 -4.07 -20.60
C ALA A 564 -31.56 -4.15 -21.68
N PHE A 565 -30.53 -4.99 -21.52
CA PHE A 565 -29.51 -5.23 -22.54
C PHE A 565 -30.10 -5.93 -23.77
N GLU A 566 -30.98 -6.90 -23.61
CA GLU A 566 -31.68 -7.53 -24.72
C GLU A 566 -32.54 -6.51 -25.51
N ARG A 567 -33.29 -5.69 -24.83
CA ARG A 567 -34.10 -4.62 -25.48
C ARG A 567 -33.23 -3.59 -26.20
N LEU A 568 -32.06 -3.24 -25.64
CA LEU A 568 -31.11 -2.34 -26.30
C LEU A 568 -30.49 -2.98 -27.53
N ARG A 569 -30.24 -4.30 -27.51
CA ARG A 569 -29.71 -5.07 -28.63
C ARG A 569 -30.71 -5.16 -29.80
N GLU A 570 -31.99 -5.31 -29.51
CA GLU A 570 -33.04 -5.42 -30.50
C GLU A 570 -33.51 -4.05 -31.04
N SER A 571 -33.20 -2.96 -30.33
CA SER A 571 -33.63 -1.62 -30.72
C SER A 571 -32.65 -0.99 -31.74
N ALA A 572 -33.16 -0.53 -32.86
CA ALA A 572 -32.38 0.27 -33.82
C ALA A 572 -31.76 1.55 -33.21
N LEU A 573 -32.34 2.08 -32.13
CA LEU A 573 -31.86 3.24 -31.38
C LEU A 573 -30.99 2.86 -30.17
N GLY A 574 -30.75 1.58 -29.94
CA GLY A 574 -29.94 1.09 -28.82
C GLY A 574 -28.54 1.73 -28.72
N PRO A 575 -27.78 1.82 -29.81
CA PRO A 575 -26.50 2.53 -29.82
C PRO A 575 -26.61 4.00 -29.41
N LEU A 576 -27.67 4.71 -29.84
CA LEU A 576 -27.89 6.11 -29.50
C LEU A 576 -28.18 6.29 -27.99
N TRP A 577 -28.98 5.42 -27.40
CA TRP A 577 -29.25 5.45 -25.97
C TRP A 577 -27.98 5.21 -25.13
N LEU A 578 -27.12 4.30 -25.57
CA LEU A 578 -25.83 4.06 -24.93
C LEU A 578 -24.93 5.28 -25.04
N ILE A 579 -24.84 5.93 -26.21
CA ILE A 579 -24.05 7.17 -26.37
C ILE A 579 -24.55 8.26 -25.42
N LEU A 580 -25.87 8.44 -25.29
CA LEU A 580 -26.45 9.38 -24.33
C LEU A 580 -26.11 9.02 -22.87
N LEU A 581 -26.07 7.72 -22.55
CA LEU A 581 -25.67 7.24 -21.25
C LEU A 581 -24.19 7.56 -20.95
N TYR A 582 -23.29 7.47 -21.93
CA TYR A 582 -21.89 7.91 -21.78
C TYR A 582 -21.79 9.39 -21.47
N VAL A 583 -22.57 10.23 -22.16
CA VAL A 583 -22.60 11.67 -21.90
C VAL A 583 -23.09 11.94 -20.48
N ALA A 584 -24.23 11.38 -20.09
CA ALA A 584 -24.78 11.53 -18.75
C ALA A 584 -23.82 11.01 -17.67
N GLY A 585 -23.25 9.81 -17.87
CA GLY A 585 -22.27 9.20 -16.97
C GLY A 585 -21.02 10.05 -16.78
N GLY A 586 -20.57 10.71 -17.85
CA GLY A 586 -19.45 11.65 -17.79
C GLY A 586 -19.71 12.82 -16.84
N PHE A 587 -20.90 13.36 -16.81
CA PHE A 587 -21.27 14.46 -15.91
C PHE A 587 -21.42 14.03 -14.44
N VAL A 588 -21.79 12.77 -14.17
CA VAL A 588 -21.91 12.24 -12.79
C VAL A 588 -20.69 11.46 -12.32
N LEU A 589 -19.55 11.59 -13.00
CA LEU A 589 -18.28 10.89 -12.70
C LEU A 589 -18.41 9.35 -12.73
N PHE A 590 -19.33 8.81 -13.49
CA PHE A 590 -19.49 7.36 -13.60
C PHE A 590 -18.27 6.73 -14.27
N PRO A 591 -17.74 5.57 -13.79
CA PRO A 591 -16.56 4.95 -14.36
C PRO A 591 -16.77 4.55 -15.83
N VAL A 592 -16.09 5.20 -16.74
CA VAL A 592 -16.22 5.00 -18.21
C VAL A 592 -15.91 3.56 -18.61
N LEU A 593 -15.02 2.87 -17.89
CA LEU A 593 -14.69 1.47 -18.15
C LEU A 593 -15.89 0.53 -17.96
N LEU A 594 -16.76 0.80 -16.97
CA LEU A 594 -17.99 0.02 -16.77
C LEU A 594 -18.97 0.22 -17.91
N LEU A 595 -19.07 1.44 -18.45
CA LEU A 595 -19.90 1.70 -19.63
C LEU A 595 -19.35 0.99 -20.88
N ILE A 596 -18.03 0.93 -21.04
CA ILE A 596 -17.37 0.21 -22.14
C ILE A 596 -17.69 -1.29 -22.03
N ALA A 597 -17.54 -1.89 -20.84
CA ALA A 597 -17.85 -3.28 -20.59
C ALA A 597 -19.35 -3.60 -20.85
N ALA A 598 -20.25 -2.76 -20.32
CA ALA A 598 -21.69 -2.91 -20.53
C ALA A 598 -22.07 -2.82 -22.02
N THR A 599 -21.44 -1.90 -22.77
CA THR A 599 -21.65 -1.75 -24.22
C THR A 599 -21.15 -2.96 -24.99
N ALA A 600 -20.01 -3.54 -24.58
CA ALA A 600 -19.45 -4.76 -25.18
C ALA A 600 -20.40 -5.96 -25.00
N ILE A 601 -20.97 -6.12 -23.80
CA ILE A 601 -21.93 -7.19 -23.49
C ILE A 601 -23.24 -6.98 -24.26
N ALA A 602 -23.76 -5.74 -24.28
CA ALA A 602 -25.05 -5.43 -24.90
C ALA A 602 -25.05 -5.56 -26.45
N LEU A 603 -23.98 -5.10 -27.13
CA LEU A 603 -23.98 -4.97 -28.58
C LEU A 603 -22.94 -5.87 -29.28
N GLY A 604 -22.17 -6.64 -28.52
CA GLY A 604 -21.06 -7.45 -29.07
C GLY A 604 -19.91 -6.61 -29.65
N PRO A 605 -18.87 -7.25 -30.22
CA PRO A 605 -17.66 -6.54 -30.62
C PRO A 605 -17.84 -5.60 -31.80
N TRP A 606 -18.63 -5.97 -32.80
CA TRP A 606 -18.75 -5.23 -34.04
C TRP A 606 -19.57 -3.93 -33.94
N MET A 607 -20.63 -3.94 -33.15
CA MET A 607 -21.45 -2.75 -32.87
C MET A 607 -21.04 -2.09 -31.56
N GLY A 608 -20.53 -2.85 -30.59
CA GLY A 608 -20.10 -2.36 -29.29
C GLY A 608 -18.90 -1.44 -29.38
N PHE A 609 -17.86 -1.80 -30.16
CA PHE A 609 -16.65 -0.98 -30.31
C PHE A 609 -16.96 0.43 -30.89
N PRO A 610 -17.63 0.57 -32.07
CA PRO A 610 -17.91 1.89 -32.60
C PRO A 610 -18.87 2.68 -31.68
N THR A 611 -19.84 2.03 -31.06
CA THR A 611 -20.77 2.68 -30.12
C THR A 611 -20.05 3.18 -28.87
N ALA A 612 -19.21 2.36 -28.25
CA ALA A 612 -18.43 2.75 -27.08
C ALA A 612 -17.45 3.88 -27.41
N LEU A 613 -16.78 3.80 -28.55
CA LEU A 613 -15.88 4.86 -29.01
C LEU A 613 -16.63 6.16 -29.26
N ALA A 614 -17.78 6.12 -29.95
CA ALA A 614 -18.63 7.28 -30.17
C ALA A 614 -19.17 7.87 -28.85
N GLY A 615 -19.58 7.01 -27.91
CA GLY A 615 -20.04 7.43 -26.58
C GLY A 615 -18.95 8.11 -25.76
N VAL A 616 -17.77 7.52 -25.74
CA VAL A 616 -16.59 8.13 -25.08
C VAL A 616 -16.24 9.47 -25.68
N LEU A 617 -16.22 9.57 -27.02
CA LEU A 617 -15.90 10.84 -27.71
C LEU A 617 -16.99 11.90 -27.53
N ALA A 618 -18.26 11.53 -27.55
CA ALA A 618 -19.36 12.45 -27.28
C ALA A 618 -19.31 12.99 -25.85
N SER A 619 -19.11 12.12 -24.86
CA SER A 619 -18.94 12.51 -23.46
C SER A 619 -17.69 13.39 -23.26
N ALA A 620 -16.57 13.01 -23.89
CA ALA A 620 -15.33 13.78 -23.84
C ALA A 620 -15.52 15.18 -24.47
N ALA A 621 -16.16 15.27 -25.62
CA ALA A 621 -16.44 16.54 -26.31
C ALA A 621 -17.36 17.42 -25.46
N ALA A 622 -18.46 16.90 -24.90
CA ALA A 622 -19.38 17.66 -24.06
C ALA A 622 -18.64 18.27 -22.86
N LEU A 623 -17.86 17.48 -22.13
CA LEU A 623 -17.08 17.94 -20.98
C LEU A 623 -15.95 18.91 -21.38
N PHE A 624 -15.30 18.69 -22.53
CA PHE A 624 -14.31 19.63 -23.08
C PHE A 624 -14.92 20.99 -23.32
N TRP A 625 -16.10 21.07 -23.95
CA TRP A 625 -16.76 22.36 -24.21
C TRP A 625 -17.23 23.03 -22.92
N VAL A 626 -17.68 22.28 -21.92
CA VAL A 626 -17.94 22.84 -20.58
C VAL A 626 -16.65 23.46 -20.01
N GLY A 627 -15.53 22.75 -20.08
CA GLY A 627 -14.23 23.29 -19.68
C GLY A 627 -13.82 24.53 -20.48
N ARG A 628 -14.09 24.54 -21.78
CA ARG A 628 -13.79 25.68 -22.67
C ARG A 628 -14.62 26.92 -22.33
N LEU A 629 -15.89 26.75 -22.02
CA LEU A 629 -16.80 27.83 -21.61
C LEU A 629 -16.44 28.42 -20.25
N THR A 630 -15.86 27.66 -19.34
CA THR A 630 -15.36 28.15 -18.06
C THR A 630 -14.09 29.03 -18.22
N GLY A 631 -13.41 28.95 -19.36
CA GLY A 631 -12.32 29.80 -19.77
C GLY A 631 -10.95 29.46 -19.20
N GLN A 632 -9.89 30.04 -19.81
CA GLN A 632 -8.48 29.82 -19.39
C GLN A 632 -8.11 30.59 -18.11
N ARG A 633 -8.76 31.72 -17.85
CA ARG A 633 -8.46 32.56 -16.68
C ARG A 633 -8.50 31.88 -15.32
N PRO A 634 -9.43 30.93 -15.04
CA PRO A 634 -9.40 30.16 -13.79
C PRO A 634 -8.16 29.27 -13.68
N ILE A 635 -7.69 28.65 -14.74
CA ILE A 635 -6.49 27.80 -14.73
C ILE A 635 -5.23 28.62 -14.53
N GLU A 636 -5.08 29.76 -15.22
CA GLU A 636 -3.91 30.64 -15.09
C GLU A 636 -3.85 31.31 -13.71
N ARG A 637 -5.01 31.69 -13.16
CA ARG A 637 -5.10 32.45 -11.91
C ARG A 637 -5.15 31.56 -10.66
N TYR A 638 -5.66 30.34 -10.79
CA TYR A 638 -5.99 29.47 -9.67
C TYR A 638 -5.46 28.03 -9.82
N GLY A 639 -5.05 27.62 -11.00
CA GLY A 639 -4.46 26.30 -11.24
C GLY A 639 -3.12 26.18 -10.50
N GLY A 640 -2.95 25.10 -9.73
CA GLY A 640 -1.67 24.75 -9.12
C GLY A 640 -0.57 24.56 -10.19
N ALA A 641 0.68 24.50 -9.77
CA ALA A 641 1.83 24.36 -10.68
C ALA A 641 1.67 23.17 -11.66
N VAL A 642 1.06 22.09 -11.22
CA VAL A 642 0.77 20.88 -12.01
C VAL A 642 -0.21 21.16 -13.15
N VAL A 643 -1.34 21.82 -12.83
CA VAL A 643 -2.38 22.14 -13.82
C VAL A 643 -1.86 23.14 -14.88
N ARG A 644 -1.03 24.11 -14.46
CA ARG A 644 -0.39 25.06 -15.39
C ARG A 644 0.61 24.35 -16.31
N ARG A 645 1.44 23.43 -15.79
CA ARG A 645 2.40 22.65 -16.58
C ARG A 645 1.70 21.69 -17.54
N ALA A 646 0.67 20.98 -17.08
CA ALA A 646 -0.15 20.10 -17.93
C ALA A 646 -0.85 20.91 -19.03
N SER A 647 -1.39 22.08 -18.72
CA SER A 647 -2.00 22.99 -19.68
C SER A 647 -0.98 23.52 -20.72
N ALA A 648 0.25 23.80 -20.30
CA ALA A 648 1.33 24.22 -21.20
C ALA A 648 1.77 23.06 -22.12
N ALA A 649 1.99 21.86 -21.58
CA ALA A 649 2.35 20.67 -22.35
C ALA A 649 1.27 20.26 -23.36
N LEU A 650 -0.01 20.40 -23.00
CA LEU A 650 -1.14 20.21 -23.91
C LEU A 650 -1.16 21.25 -25.03
N GLY A 651 -0.70 22.47 -24.77
CA GLY A 651 -0.62 23.54 -25.80
C GLY A 651 0.49 23.31 -26.83
N GLU A 652 1.63 22.75 -26.43
CA GLU A 652 2.81 22.57 -27.29
C GLU A 652 2.81 21.25 -28.09
N ARG A 653 2.24 20.18 -27.57
CA ARG A 653 2.26 18.81 -28.15
C ARG A 653 0.88 18.15 -28.16
N GLY A 654 -0.17 18.89 -28.47
CA GLY A 654 -1.58 18.59 -28.25
C GLY A 654 -1.99 17.11 -28.39
N VAL A 655 -1.82 16.52 -29.60
CA VAL A 655 -2.25 15.12 -29.86
C VAL A 655 -1.49 14.09 -28.99
N LEU A 656 -0.16 14.17 -28.96
CA LEU A 656 0.67 13.18 -28.27
C LEU A 656 0.55 13.32 -26.75
N ALA A 657 0.47 14.54 -26.24
CA ALA A 657 0.27 14.79 -24.82
C ALA A 657 -1.10 14.28 -24.36
N MET A 658 -2.14 14.49 -25.17
CA MET A 658 -3.48 14.00 -24.88
C MET A 658 -3.54 12.45 -24.94
N ALA A 659 -2.93 11.84 -25.97
CA ALA A 659 -2.86 10.39 -26.07
C ALA A 659 -2.12 9.77 -24.85
N ALA A 660 -1.01 10.35 -24.44
CA ALA A 660 -0.27 9.91 -23.25
C ALA A 660 -1.12 10.02 -21.97
N LEU A 661 -1.87 11.12 -21.80
CA LEU A 661 -2.79 11.31 -20.66
C LEU A 661 -3.97 10.29 -20.65
N ARG A 662 -4.31 9.71 -21.79
CA ARG A 662 -5.36 8.68 -21.91
C ARG A 662 -4.82 7.27 -21.64
N VAL A 663 -3.61 6.99 -22.11
CA VAL A 663 -2.95 5.70 -21.85
C VAL A 663 -2.57 5.56 -20.38
N VAL A 664 -2.22 6.68 -19.75
CA VAL A 664 -1.90 6.74 -18.32
C VAL A 664 -3.10 7.31 -17.57
N PRO A 665 -3.80 6.53 -16.71
CA PRO A 665 -4.95 7.02 -15.96
C PRO A 665 -4.52 7.97 -14.82
N VAL A 666 -4.08 9.18 -15.18
CA VAL A 666 -3.55 10.19 -14.24
C VAL A 666 -4.66 10.85 -13.42
N ALA A 667 -5.88 10.91 -13.95
CA ALA A 667 -7.04 11.51 -13.28
C ALA A 667 -8.35 10.92 -13.82
N PRO A 668 -9.48 11.07 -13.12
CA PRO A 668 -10.79 10.66 -13.60
C PRO A 668 -11.08 11.24 -14.98
N PHE A 669 -11.75 10.47 -15.83
CA PHE A 669 -12.10 10.83 -17.22
C PHE A 669 -12.71 12.24 -17.33
N THR A 670 -13.67 12.57 -16.49
CA THR A 670 -14.34 13.87 -16.45
C THR A 670 -13.38 15.02 -16.18
N VAL A 671 -12.47 14.85 -15.22
CA VAL A 671 -11.51 15.88 -14.83
C VAL A 671 -10.54 16.17 -15.98
N VAL A 672 -10.00 15.12 -16.62
CA VAL A 672 -9.09 15.27 -17.78
C VAL A 672 -9.76 16.07 -18.91
N ASN A 673 -11.05 15.81 -19.17
CA ASN A 673 -11.81 16.48 -20.23
C ASN A 673 -12.05 17.98 -19.92
N LEU A 674 -12.46 18.28 -18.68
CA LEU A 674 -12.67 19.66 -18.23
C LEU A 674 -11.37 20.48 -18.27
N VAL A 675 -10.26 19.91 -17.77
CA VAL A 675 -8.94 20.56 -17.78
C VAL A 675 -8.43 20.76 -19.20
N ALA A 676 -8.57 19.75 -20.06
CA ALA A 676 -8.20 19.87 -21.47
C ALA A 676 -9.01 20.97 -22.16
N GLY A 677 -10.33 21.04 -21.92
CA GLY A 677 -11.19 22.10 -22.44
C GLY A 677 -10.78 23.51 -22.00
N ALA A 678 -10.43 23.65 -20.72
CA ALA A 678 -9.98 24.91 -20.16
C ALA A 678 -8.49 25.24 -20.49
N SER A 679 -7.74 24.34 -21.13
CA SER A 679 -6.35 24.54 -21.58
C SER A 679 -6.27 25.19 -22.97
N ARG A 680 -5.02 25.42 -23.48
CA ARG A 680 -4.78 25.98 -24.83
C ARG A 680 -4.84 24.93 -25.95
N ILE A 681 -5.16 23.66 -25.65
CA ILE A 681 -5.24 22.60 -26.66
C ILE A 681 -6.33 22.90 -27.68
N ARG A 682 -6.06 22.64 -28.96
CA ARG A 682 -7.09 22.72 -30.00
C ARG A 682 -8.03 21.54 -29.92
N PHE A 683 -9.32 21.76 -30.16
CA PHE A 683 -10.32 20.68 -30.10
C PHE A 683 -9.97 19.47 -30.99
N PRO A 684 -9.51 19.66 -32.28
CA PRO A 684 -9.09 18.51 -33.09
C PRO A 684 -7.93 17.72 -32.46
N ASP A 685 -6.90 18.38 -31.93
CA ASP A 685 -5.74 17.75 -31.30
C ASP A 685 -6.15 16.94 -30.07
N TYR A 686 -7.07 17.50 -29.28
CA TYR A 686 -7.69 16.83 -28.14
C TYR A 686 -8.48 15.58 -28.55
N LEU A 687 -9.30 15.69 -29.61
CA LEU A 687 -10.13 14.59 -30.10
C LEU A 687 -9.27 13.47 -30.68
N PHE A 688 -8.30 13.79 -31.56
CA PHE A 688 -7.37 12.82 -32.14
C PHE A 688 -6.51 12.15 -31.06
N GLY A 689 -6.01 12.91 -30.09
CA GLY A 689 -5.27 12.36 -28.97
C GLY A 689 -6.13 11.44 -28.09
N THR A 690 -7.41 11.77 -27.89
CA THR A 690 -8.36 10.90 -27.15
C THR A 690 -8.64 9.61 -27.94
N ILE A 691 -8.86 9.68 -29.25
CA ILE A 691 -9.02 8.49 -30.12
C ILE A 691 -7.78 7.61 -30.02
N LEU A 692 -6.60 8.18 -30.26
CA LEU A 692 -5.34 7.44 -30.27
C LEU A 692 -5.04 6.74 -28.92
N GLY A 693 -5.38 7.40 -27.80
CA GLY A 693 -5.13 6.88 -26.48
C GLY A 693 -6.17 5.88 -25.97
N MET A 694 -7.44 6.01 -26.39
CA MET A 694 -8.53 5.18 -25.87
C MET A 694 -9.02 4.08 -26.81
N ALA A 695 -9.00 4.30 -28.14
CA ALA A 695 -9.53 3.33 -29.09
C ALA A 695 -8.89 1.93 -28.99
N PRO A 696 -7.57 1.77 -28.82
CA PRO A 696 -6.97 0.46 -28.65
C PRO A 696 -7.49 -0.27 -27.43
N GLY A 697 -7.61 0.44 -26.29
CA GLY A 697 -8.15 -0.12 -25.05
C GLY A 697 -9.62 -0.51 -25.17
N ILE A 698 -10.45 0.34 -25.77
CA ILE A 698 -11.88 0.08 -26.02
C ILE A 698 -12.04 -1.17 -26.91
N LEU A 699 -11.25 -1.27 -27.98
CA LEU A 699 -11.29 -2.43 -28.89
C LEU A 699 -10.97 -3.73 -28.12
N VAL A 700 -9.90 -3.73 -27.34
CA VAL A 700 -9.50 -4.88 -26.52
C VAL A 700 -10.58 -5.28 -25.54
N PHE A 701 -11.20 -4.32 -24.84
CA PHE A 701 -12.29 -4.60 -23.89
C PHE A 701 -13.51 -5.19 -24.58
N ASN A 702 -13.86 -4.70 -25.78
CA ASN A 702 -14.98 -5.24 -26.55
C ASN A 702 -14.72 -6.65 -27.05
N LEU A 703 -13.52 -6.94 -27.55
CA LEU A 703 -13.13 -8.27 -27.99
C LEU A 703 -13.07 -9.28 -26.83
N LEU A 704 -12.44 -8.90 -25.71
CA LEU A 704 -12.34 -9.74 -24.52
C LEU A 704 -13.72 -10.02 -23.91
N GLY A 705 -14.58 -9.01 -23.81
CA GLY A 705 -15.92 -9.15 -23.25
C GLY A 705 -16.78 -10.16 -24.03
N HIS A 706 -16.75 -10.07 -25.34
CA HIS A 706 -17.50 -10.97 -26.19
C HIS A 706 -16.95 -12.42 -26.18
N GLN A 707 -15.63 -12.58 -26.23
CA GLN A 707 -15.01 -13.91 -26.18
C GLN A 707 -15.19 -14.57 -24.82
N LEU A 708 -15.18 -13.78 -23.73
CA LEU A 708 -15.44 -14.29 -22.39
C LEU A 708 -16.89 -14.80 -22.26
N GLU A 709 -17.86 -14.06 -22.80
CA GLU A 709 -19.26 -14.49 -22.85
C GLU A 709 -19.42 -15.84 -23.57
N ARG A 710 -18.82 -15.98 -24.76
CA ARG A 710 -18.88 -17.21 -25.54
C ARG A 710 -18.24 -18.41 -24.84
N VAL A 711 -17.06 -18.21 -24.27
CA VAL A 711 -16.35 -19.25 -23.51
C VAL A 711 -17.14 -19.69 -22.27
N LEU A 712 -17.89 -18.78 -21.65
CA LEU A 712 -18.72 -19.10 -20.48
C LEU A 712 -20.07 -19.78 -20.83
N THR A 713 -20.62 -19.47 -21.99
CA THR A 713 -21.93 -20.01 -22.43
C THR A 713 -21.80 -21.31 -23.24
N GLU A 714 -20.90 -21.36 -24.23
CA GLU A 714 -20.67 -22.51 -25.11
C GLU A 714 -19.18 -22.59 -25.47
N PRO A 715 -18.32 -23.20 -24.64
CA PRO A 715 -16.88 -23.22 -24.86
C PRO A 715 -16.50 -24.04 -26.10
N THR A 716 -16.01 -23.37 -27.16
CA THR A 716 -15.37 -24.01 -28.29
C THR A 716 -13.87 -23.82 -28.27
N THR A 717 -13.11 -24.74 -28.89
CA THR A 717 -11.64 -24.57 -28.98
C THR A 717 -11.25 -23.29 -29.72
N THR A 718 -12.06 -22.89 -30.70
CA THR A 718 -11.87 -21.64 -31.44
C THR A 718 -12.04 -20.41 -30.56
N ASP A 719 -13.05 -20.39 -29.67
CA ASP A 719 -13.28 -19.26 -28.77
C ASP A 719 -12.17 -19.14 -27.72
N MET A 720 -11.64 -20.25 -27.22
CA MET A 720 -10.48 -20.27 -26.32
C MET A 720 -9.21 -19.70 -26.99
N VAL A 721 -8.97 -20.08 -28.26
CA VAL A 721 -7.84 -19.54 -29.03
C VAL A 721 -8.00 -18.04 -29.30
N LEU A 722 -9.21 -17.60 -29.67
CA LEU A 722 -9.50 -16.18 -29.90
C LEU A 722 -9.41 -15.35 -28.62
N LEU A 723 -9.85 -15.90 -27.48
CA LEU A 723 -9.67 -15.24 -26.16
C LEU A 723 -8.18 -15.11 -25.82
N GLY A 724 -7.39 -16.16 -26.09
CA GLY A 724 -5.95 -16.14 -25.92
C GLY A 724 -5.27 -15.09 -26.82
N LEU A 725 -5.67 -15.01 -28.11
CA LEU A 725 -5.17 -13.99 -29.05
C LEU A 725 -5.54 -12.56 -28.61
N ALA A 726 -6.77 -12.37 -28.16
CA ALA A 726 -7.22 -11.07 -27.65
C ALA A 726 -6.43 -10.63 -26.39
N ALA A 727 -6.17 -11.58 -25.48
CA ALA A 727 -5.34 -11.35 -24.30
C ALA A 727 -3.89 -11.00 -24.68
N VAL A 728 -3.28 -11.74 -25.62
CA VAL A 728 -1.93 -11.44 -26.14
C VAL A 728 -1.89 -10.08 -26.82
N THR A 729 -2.92 -9.72 -27.59
CA THR A 729 -3.03 -8.40 -28.24
C THR A 729 -3.13 -7.29 -27.18
N ALA A 730 -3.92 -7.50 -26.11
CA ALA A 730 -4.02 -6.57 -24.99
C ALA A 730 -2.67 -6.32 -24.31
N LEU A 731 -1.93 -7.40 -24.03
CA LEU A 731 -0.60 -7.34 -23.43
C LEU A 731 0.41 -6.67 -24.37
N GLY A 732 0.34 -6.96 -25.69
CA GLY A 732 1.18 -6.35 -26.71
C GLY A 732 0.94 -4.84 -26.85
N LEU A 733 -0.31 -4.41 -26.84
CA LEU A 733 -0.67 -2.98 -26.86
C LEU A 733 -0.24 -2.26 -25.58
N GLY A 734 -0.39 -2.88 -24.42
CA GLY A 734 0.11 -2.37 -23.15
C GLY A 734 1.63 -2.20 -23.16
N TRP A 735 2.35 -3.20 -23.69
CA TRP A 735 3.81 -3.16 -23.84
C TRP A 735 4.26 -2.08 -24.85
N ALA A 736 3.61 -2.01 -26.02
CA ALA A 736 3.89 -1.01 -27.05
C ALA A 736 3.61 0.41 -26.55
N GLY A 737 2.50 0.62 -25.82
CA GLY A 737 2.17 1.89 -25.17
C GLY A 737 3.25 2.32 -24.16
N ASN A 738 3.69 1.39 -23.32
CA ASN A 738 4.77 1.63 -22.37
C ASN A 738 6.11 1.96 -23.07
N ARG A 739 6.41 1.29 -24.17
CA ARG A 739 7.62 1.57 -24.98
C ARG A 739 7.56 2.93 -25.69
N LEU A 740 6.38 3.31 -26.18
CA LEU A 740 6.14 4.61 -26.79
C LEU A 740 6.31 5.75 -25.77
N VAL A 741 5.76 5.60 -24.57
CA VAL A 741 5.91 6.58 -23.49
C VAL A 741 7.39 6.74 -23.09
N ARG A 742 8.15 5.65 -23.00
CA ARG A 742 9.60 5.69 -22.76
C ARG A 742 10.37 6.37 -23.89
N ALA A 743 10.01 6.11 -25.15
CA ALA A 743 10.66 6.72 -26.32
C ALA A 743 10.39 8.23 -26.44
N LEU A 744 9.19 8.67 -26.05
CA LEU A 744 8.82 10.09 -26.04
C LEU A 744 9.47 10.85 -24.87
N GLY A 745 9.72 10.19 -23.73
CA GLY A 745 10.48 10.73 -22.61
C GLY A 745 11.98 10.86 -22.87
N ALA A 746 12.55 10.05 -23.78
CA ALA A 746 13.98 10.01 -24.06
C ALA A 746 14.47 11.06 -25.09
N ARG A 747 13.58 11.75 -25.80
CA ARG A 747 13.95 12.78 -26.78
C ARG A 747 13.99 14.16 -26.12
N ARG A 748 15.16 14.53 -25.55
CA ARG A 748 15.49 15.92 -25.17
C ARG A 748 15.85 16.72 -26.45
N PRO A 749 15.40 17.98 -26.59
CA PRO A 749 16.02 18.88 -27.51
C PRO A 749 17.39 19.28 -26.96
N THR A 750 18.45 18.92 -27.67
CA THR A 750 19.78 19.50 -27.49
C THR A 750 19.73 20.97 -27.91
N THR A 751 19.46 21.87 -26.99
CA THR A 751 19.78 23.28 -27.15
C THR A 751 21.28 23.43 -26.95
N GLY A 752 22.01 23.51 -28.04
CA GLY A 752 23.41 23.90 -28.04
C GLY A 752 23.55 25.33 -27.51
N LEU A 753 24.07 25.45 -26.30
CA LEU A 753 24.71 26.66 -25.79
C LEU A 753 26.18 26.53 -26.11
N THR A 754 26.60 27.13 -27.22
CA THR A 754 28.00 27.43 -27.54
C THR A 754 28.48 28.48 -26.53
N THR A 755 29.32 28.07 -25.59
CA THR A 755 30.11 29.00 -24.78
C THR A 755 31.25 29.55 -25.63
N GLY A 756 31.13 30.81 -26.04
CA GLY A 756 32.26 31.61 -26.55
C GLY A 756 33.13 32.06 -25.37
N PRO A 757 34.44 32.26 -25.60
CA PRO A 757 35.38 32.61 -24.56
C PRO A 757 35.22 34.06 -24.12
N ALA A 758 35.17 34.27 -22.81
CA ALA A 758 35.16 35.60 -22.18
C ALA A 758 36.57 36.20 -22.31
N THR A 759 36.73 37.24 -23.11
CA THR A 759 37.86 38.16 -23.03
C THR A 759 37.59 39.20 -21.96
N GLY A 760 38.56 39.34 -21.05
CA GLY A 760 38.54 40.31 -19.97
C GLY A 760 38.72 41.74 -20.50
N GLU A 761 38.00 42.65 -19.89
CA GLU A 761 38.40 44.08 -19.90
C GLU A 761 38.00 44.75 -18.58
N THR A 762 39.02 45.26 -17.91
CA THR A 762 38.97 46.11 -16.73
C THR A 762 38.51 47.53 -17.11
N ALA A 763 37.56 48.07 -16.39
CA ALA A 763 37.40 49.53 -16.30
C ALA A 763 36.87 49.95 -14.93
N LYS A 764 37.59 50.91 -14.39
CA LYS A 764 37.44 51.67 -13.17
C LYS A 764 36.26 52.63 -13.18
N GLY A 765 35.73 52.88 -11.95
CA GLY A 765 35.38 54.25 -11.47
C GLY A 765 34.01 54.73 -11.90
N ASP A 766 33.09 55.08 -11.05
CA ASP A 766 33.04 56.40 -10.38
C ASP A 766 31.81 56.47 -9.44
N GLN A 767 32.02 57.31 -8.42
CA GLN A 767 31.11 57.64 -7.36
C GLN A 767 29.96 58.56 -7.80
N GLN A 768 28.94 58.62 -6.95
CA GLN A 768 28.00 59.71 -6.71
C GLN A 768 26.62 59.63 -7.39
N ARG A 769 25.61 59.29 -6.74
CA ARG A 769 24.61 60.04 -5.94
C ARG A 769 23.47 59.14 -5.49
#